data_f1746efdf2cb256fba00590448b47337
#
_entry.id   f1746efdf2cb256fba00590448b47337
#
_cell.length_a   1.000
_cell.length_b   1.000
_cell.length_c   1.000
_cell.angle_alpha   90.00
_cell.angle_beta   90.00
_cell.angle_gamma   90.00
#
_symmetry.space_group_name_H-M   'P 1'
#
loop_
_entity.id
_entity.type
_entity.pdbx_description
1 polymer ?
#
loop_
_entity_poly.entity_id
_entity_poly.type
_entity_poly.pdbx_seq_one_letter_code
_entity_poly.pdbx_strand_id
1 'polypeptide(L)'
;MGPNGNRPGRPLACVIGLLAFLAVVVGLGAAALPAAYAQTVGGVPKPTAEVAQPGGTSDETERLLAAIQVPVRDRLDLARRFRLSEEPVPAVVNSSRPSFTLGEKLSFWVGETDTQRHFEAIASLRYIGAHSYWWIQEGYDVRDEEVKASAKVFEDRIYPTNRAFFGSEWSPGVDNDPRIHIFIGNVPGVGGYFYSVNEYSRLINPYSNEKEMFFINIEAARPGTDNLASILAHEFQHMIHWRSDANEDTWVNEGLSELAMKLNGYNTGGVVTAFTSAPDTQLTAWGDTPDESIAHYGASYLFMAYFLERFGEDITRRLVAEPANGANGFNAVLEAAGRPERFDDIFADWVIANYLDDPGANQGYWGYTELDLGPVKVDAEHSAYPVERQATVGQYATDYVVLNGEGNLTIEFTGQRQVKIAANAAHSGRYQWWSNRGDDSDMTLTRRFDLSEVKQATLSFWVWYDIEEGWDYAYVEASTDGGQTWHILPGRYTTTENRSGNNFGHGWTGRSGAGETAEWVQEQVDLSPYAGGQVDIRFEYLTDDAVNRPGFLLDDIAIPEIGYWDDVEAGEDGWVANGFARIDNVLPQRYLVQLIEVGDSVRVRRMALDATNSGQLSVEDLGERLDYAVLTISGKTPFTTETASYTYRIYPAP
;
A
#
# COMPACT_ATOMS: atom_id res chain seq x y z
N MET A 1 -60.34 39.84 -2.87
CA MET A 1 -60.44 39.29 -4.21
C MET A 1 -59.04 38.96 -4.68
N GLY A 2 -58.72 37.67 -4.77
CA GLY A 2 -57.51 37.19 -5.33
C GLY A 2 -57.47 37.31 -6.86
N PRO A 3 -56.46 36.76 -7.58
CA PRO A 3 -56.08 35.36 -7.45
C PRO A 3 -54.57 35.04 -7.52
N ASN A 4 -54.26 33.84 -7.04
CA ASN A 4 -53.14 32.92 -7.26
C ASN A 4 -52.41 33.04 -8.60
N GLY A 5 -51.06 32.98 -8.50
CA GLY A 5 -50.15 32.71 -9.60
C GLY A 5 -49.12 31.68 -9.18
N ASN A 6 -49.44 30.39 -9.40
CA ASN A 6 -48.54 29.24 -9.32
C ASN A 6 -47.35 29.43 -10.28
N ARG A 7 -46.14 29.33 -9.80
CA ARG A 7 -44.94 29.03 -10.61
C ARG A 7 -44.52 27.59 -10.36
N PRO A 8 -44.35 26.78 -11.40
CA PRO A 8 -43.89 25.41 -11.25
C PRO A 8 -42.38 25.39 -10.96
N GLY A 9 -42.01 24.69 -9.91
CA GLY A 9 -40.61 24.35 -9.59
C GLY A 9 -40.02 23.44 -10.67
N ARG A 10 -38.85 23.79 -11.16
CA ARG A 10 -38.03 22.89 -11.96
C ARG A 10 -37.36 21.89 -11.03
N PRO A 11 -37.38 20.60 -11.32
CA PRO A 11 -36.56 19.64 -10.59
C PRO A 11 -35.09 19.80 -11.02
N LEU A 12 -34.20 20.01 -10.06
CA LEU A 12 -32.76 19.82 -10.23
C LEU A 12 -32.53 18.31 -10.44
N ALA A 13 -32.24 17.93 -11.65
CA ALA A 13 -31.75 16.59 -11.93
C ALA A 13 -30.26 16.52 -11.50
N CYS A 14 -30.02 15.95 -10.34
CA CYS A 14 -28.73 15.48 -9.95
C CYS A 14 -28.41 14.27 -10.83
N VAL A 15 -27.53 14.43 -11.82
CA VAL A 15 -26.98 13.31 -12.59
C VAL A 15 -25.83 12.73 -11.75
N ILE A 16 -26.17 11.75 -10.92
CA ILE A 16 -25.17 10.84 -10.33
C ILE A 16 -24.84 9.85 -11.43
N GLY A 17 -23.68 10.01 -12.03
CA GLY A 17 -23.10 9.03 -12.94
C GLY A 17 -22.59 7.83 -12.13
N LEU A 18 -23.51 6.89 -11.84
CA LEU A 18 -23.16 5.58 -11.29
C LEU A 18 -22.57 4.76 -12.44
N LEU A 19 -21.26 4.56 -12.46
CA LEU A 19 -20.61 3.54 -13.29
C LEU A 19 -20.86 2.18 -12.63
N ALA A 20 -21.94 1.51 -13.04
CA ALA A 20 -22.19 0.11 -12.73
C ALA A 20 -21.37 -0.74 -13.70
N PHE A 21 -20.32 -1.38 -13.23
CA PHE A 21 -19.68 -2.48 -13.95
C PHE A 21 -20.48 -3.76 -13.72
N LEU A 22 -20.99 -4.30 -14.81
CA LEU A 22 -21.67 -5.61 -14.86
C LEU A 22 -20.58 -6.69 -14.90
N ALA A 23 -20.39 -7.43 -13.81
CA ALA A 23 -19.57 -8.64 -13.81
C ALA A 23 -20.33 -9.75 -14.57
N VAL A 24 -19.81 -10.15 -15.71
CA VAL A 24 -20.25 -11.36 -16.42
C VAL A 24 -19.42 -12.52 -15.91
N VAL A 25 -20.03 -13.34 -15.06
CA VAL A 25 -19.48 -14.64 -14.64
C VAL A 25 -19.63 -15.62 -15.80
N VAL A 26 -18.54 -15.95 -16.47
CA VAL A 26 -18.46 -17.08 -17.41
C VAL A 26 -17.88 -18.27 -16.65
N GLY A 27 -18.76 -19.19 -16.26
CA GLY A 27 -18.36 -20.50 -15.73
C GLY A 27 -17.70 -21.35 -16.81
N LEU A 28 -16.47 -21.75 -16.61
CA LEU A 28 -15.80 -22.77 -17.38
C LEU A 28 -15.61 -24.03 -16.52
N GLY A 29 -16.17 -25.12 -17.02
CA GLY A 29 -16.22 -26.39 -16.37
C GLY A 29 -14.84 -27.04 -16.19
N ALA A 30 -14.65 -27.60 -15.01
CA ALA A 30 -13.51 -28.43 -14.65
C ALA A 30 -13.50 -29.75 -15.44
N ALA A 31 -12.44 -29.96 -16.22
CA ALA A 31 -12.11 -31.28 -16.76
C ALA A 31 -11.12 -31.99 -15.83
N ALA A 32 -11.56 -33.07 -15.22
CA ALA A 32 -10.74 -33.91 -14.35
C ALA A 32 -9.64 -34.63 -15.14
N LEU A 33 -8.40 -34.55 -14.69
CA LEU A 33 -7.28 -35.40 -15.10
C LEU A 33 -7.00 -36.45 -14.01
N PRO A 34 -6.56 -37.66 -14.37
CA PRO A 34 -6.55 -38.82 -13.47
C PRO A 34 -5.33 -38.82 -12.53
N ALA A 35 -5.59 -39.24 -11.30
CA ALA A 35 -4.58 -39.52 -10.29
C ALA A 35 -3.67 -40.70 -10.71
N ALA A 36 -2.35 -40.49 -10.59
CA ALA A 36 -1.38 -41.57 -10.69
C ALA A 36 -0.23 -41.39 -9.68
N TYR A 37 -0.16 -42.34 -8.75
CA TYR A 37 1.00 -42.79 -7.99
C TYR A 37 1.68 -41.83 -6.97
N ALA A 38 1.19 -41.94 -5.73
CA ALA A 38 1.97 -41.65 -4.55
C ALA A 38 2.87 -42.85 -4.17
N GLN A 39 4.16 -42.77 -4.30
CA GLN A 39 5.11 -43.64 -3.59
C GLN A 39 5.43 -43.03 -2.23
N THR A 40 5.04 -43.75 -1.18
CA THR A 40 5.38 -43.44 0.22
C THR A 40 6.87 -43.65 0.45
N VAL A 41 7.58 -42.55 0.67
CA VAL A 41 8.92 -42.56 1.29
C VAL A 41 8.72 -42.41 2.80
N GLY A 42 9.36 -43.31 3.56
CA GLY A 42 9.16 -43.49 4.98
C GLY A 42 9.40 -42.22 5.82
N GLY A 43 8.41 -41.92 6.65
CA GLY A 43 8.44 -40.79 7.53
C GLY A 43 9.49 -40.92 8.64
N VAL A 44 10.26 -39.88 8.84
CA VAL A 44 11.04 -39.63 10.04
C VAL A 44 10.07 -39.39 11.20
N PRO A 45 10.23 -40.01 12.38
CA PRO A 45 9.28 -39.84 13.49
C PRO A 45 9.26 -38.38 13.95
N LYS A 46 8.06 -37.81 13.99
CA LYS A 46 7.78 -36.50 14.58
C LYS A 46 8.10 -36.51 16.08
N PRO A 47 8.93 -35.61 16.62
CA PRO A 47 9.02 -35.45 18.06
C PRO A 47 7.66 -34.91 18.56
N THR A 48 7.13 -35.51 19.61
CA THR A 48 5.95 -35.01 20.32
C THR A 48 6.30 -33.65 20.94
N ALA A 49 5.76 -32.59 20.39
CA ALA A 49 5.92 -31.25 20.93
C ALA A 49 5.24 -31.15 22.30
N GLU A 50 6.03 -30.96 23.33
CA GLU A 50 5.60 -30.43 24.60
C GLU A 50 5.22 -28.95 24.36
N VAL A 51 3.99 -28.57 24.64
CA VAL A 51 3.51 -27.19 24.50
C VAL A 51 4.28 -26.31 25.49
N ALA A 52 5.35 -25.69 25.04
CA ALA A 52 6.08 -24.69 25.81
C ALA A 52 5.21 -23.45 26.02
N GLN A 53 5.05 -23.03 27.26
CA GLN A 53 4.35 -21.79 27.59
C GLN A 53 5.13 -20.58 27.06
N PRO A 54 4.45 -19.53 26.55
CA PRO A 54 5.11 -18.39 25.92
C PRO A 54 5.83 -17.54 26.96
N GLY A 55 7.15 -17.54 26.93
CA GLY A 55 8.05 -16.78 27.81
C GLY A 55 8.91 -15.76 27.08
N GLY A 56 8.46 -15.20 25.94
CA GLY A 56 9.07 -14.06 25.26
C GLY A 56 8.11 -12.89 25.27
N THR A 57 8.58 -11.68 25.46
CA THR A 57 7.71 -10.49 25.45
C THR A 57 7.41 -10.17 23.98
N SER A 58 6.14 -10.07 23.60
CA SER A 58 5.65 -9.62 22.27
C SER A 58 6.30 -8.30 21.79
N ASP A 59 6.97 -7.58 22.68
CA ASP A 59 7.71 -6.35 22.39
C ASP A 59 9.06 -6.58 21.66
N GLU A 60 9.57 -7.81 21.55
CA GLU A 60 10.86 -8.07 20.90
C GLU A 60 10.73 -7.98 19.39
N THR A 61 9.76 -8.67 18.81
CA THR A 61 9.47 -8.62 17.37
C THR A 61 9.13 -7.19 16.95
N GLU A 62 8.26 -6.48 17.67
CA GLU A 62 7.93 -5.09 17.33
C GLU A 62 9.15 -4.17 17.34
N ARG A 63 10.01 -4.26 18.36
CA ARG A 63 11.25 -3.47 18.44
C ARG A 63 12.23 -3.79 17.30
N LEU A 64 12.30 -5.06 16.91
CA LEU A 64 13.10 -5.49 15.77
C LEU A 64 12.58 -4.83 14.49
N LEU A 65 11.27 -4.93 14.22
CA LEU A 65 10.66 -4.38 13.01
C LEU A 65 10.79 -2.86 12.95
N ALA A 66 10.61 -2.18 14.07
CA ALA A 66 10.78 -0.73 14.15
C ALA A 66 12.22 -0.23 13.89
N ALA A 67 13.22 -1.13 14.02
CA ALA A 67 14.62 -0.81 13.79
C ALA A 67 15.09 -1.16 12.36
N ILE A 68 14.33 -1.96 11.62
CA ILE A 68 14.67 -2.36 10.26
C ILE A 68 14.28 -1.23 9.29
N GLN A 69 15.24 -0.84 8.46
CA GLN A 69 14.96 -0.06 7.25
C GLN A 69 14.81 -1.04 6.08
N VAL A 70 13.66 -1.03 5.45
CA VAL A 70 13.41 -1.83 4.25
C VAL A 70 14.22 -1.24 3.09
N PRO A 71 15.07 -2.02 2.41
CA PRO A 71 15.94 -1.50 1.37
C PRO A 71 15.15 -1.10 0.12
N VAL A 72 15.51 0.02 -0.47
CA VAL A 72 14.95 0.50 -1.75
C VAL A 72 15.38 -0.42 -2.90
N ARG A 73 14.48 -0.73 -3.79
CA ARG A 73 14.75 -1.52 -5.00
C ARG A 73 15.62 -0.77 -5.99
N ASP A 74 16.78 -1.31 -6.33
CA ASP A 74 17.63 -0.80 -7.41
C ASP A 74 17.41 -1.58 -8.71
N ARG A 75 16.51 -1.06 -9.58
CA ARG A 75 16.19 -1.66 -10.89
C ARG A 75 17.41 -1.78 -11.80
N LEU A 76 18.40 -0.89 -11.68
CA LEU A 76 19.61 -0.94 -12.46
C LEU A 76 20.54 -2.07 -12.01
N ASP A 77 20.69 -2.26 -10.69
CA ASP A 77 21.45 -3.38 -10.12
C ASP A 77 20.80 -4.72 -10.50
N LEU A 78 19.48 -4.84 -10.33
CA LEU A 78 18.72 -6.03 -10.74
C LEU A 78 18.89 -6.37 -12.22
N ALA A 79 18.81 -5.37 -13.09
CA ALA A 79 19.04 -5.60 -14.52
C ALA A 79 20.46 -6.08 -14.83
N ARG A 80 21.48 -5.51 -14.15
CA ARG A 80 22.87 -5.95 -14.28
C ARG A 80 23.09 -7.38 -13.80
N ARG A 81 22.47 -7.74 -12.68
CA ARG A 81 22.59 -9.10 -12.10
C ARG A 81 21.92 -10.16 -12.97
N PHE A 82 20.75 -9.86 -13.56
CA PHE A 82 19.90 -10.91 -14.14
C PHE A 82 19.63 -10.81 -15.64
N ARG A 83 19.80 -9.62 -16.27
CA ARG A 83 19.44 -9.41 -17.68
C ARG A 83 20.63 -9.04 -18.58
N LEU A 84 21.63 -8.41 -18.02
CA LEU A 84 22.69 -7.76 -18.83
C LEU A 84 24.05 -8.34 -18.49
N SER A 85 24.69 -8.94 -19.47
CA SER A 85 25.96 -9.68 -19.26
C SER A 85 27.22 -8.82 -19.24
N GLU A 86 27.24 -7.52 -19.47
CA GLU A 86 28.46 -6.68 -19.41
C GLU A 86 28.29 -5.27 -20.02
N GLU A 87 27.13 -4.93 -20.64
CA GLU A 87 26.96 -3.63 -21.26
C GLU A 87 26.55 -2.56 -20.22
N PRO A 88 27.14 -1.36 -20.27
CA PRO A 88 26.72 -0.28 -19.40
C PRO A 88 25.30 0.17 -19.77
N VAL A 89 24.40 0.15 -18.81
CA VAL A 89 23.05 0.69 -18.99
C VAL A 89 23.13 2.21 -18.89
N PRO A 90 22.74 2.94 -19.95
CA PRO A 90 22.70 4.39 -19.87
C PRO A 90 21.57 4.85 -18.95
N ALA A 91 21.85 5.75 -18.03
CA ALA A 91 20.82 6.45 -17.27
C ALA A 91 20.00 7.39 -18.17
N VAL A 92 20.64 7.97 -19.18
CA VAL A 92 20.02 8.80 -20.21
C VAL A 92 20.25 8.14 -21.56
N VAL A 93 19.18 7.78 -22.26
CA VAL A 93 19.25 6.96 -23.49
C VAL A 93 19.59 7.77 -24.75
N ASN A 94 19.33 9.06 -24.76
CA ASN A 94 19.62 9.94 -25.90
C ASN A 94 20.82 10.83 -25.63
N SER A 95 21.77 10.86 -26.56
CA SER A 95 22.96 11.74 -26.51
C SER A 95 22.63 13.23 -26.74
N SER A 96 21.46 13.50 -27.30
CA SER A 96 20.95 14.85 -27.56
C SER A 96 19.44 14.87 -27.43
N ARG A 97 18.91 16.03 -27.13
CA ARG A 97 17.46 16.24 -26.99
C ARG A 97 16.73 15.82 -28.27
N PRO A 98 15.72 14.96 -28.19
CA PRO A 98 14.87 14.60 -29.31
C PRO A 98 14.06 15.81 -29.80
N SER A 99 13.64 15.77 -31.07
CA SER A 99 12.84 16.84 -31.68
C SER A 99 11.63 16.22 -32.34
N PHE A 100 10.45 16.59 -31.87
CA PHE A 100 9.17 16.11 -32.40
C PHE A 100 8.43 17.21 -33.16
N THR A 101 7.63 16.80 -34.16
CA THR A 101 6.81 17.70 -34.97
C THR A 101 5.32 17.38 -34.84
N LEU A 102 4.45 18.40 -34.92
CA LEU A 102 3.01 18.19 -34.88
C LEU A 102 2.55 17.21 -35.98
N GLY A 103 1.73 16.24 -35.61
CA GLY A 103 1.26 15.17 -36.47
C GLY A 103 2.19 13.97 -36.54
N GLU A 104 3.37 14.02 -35.95
CA GLU A 104 4.27 12.87 -35.82
C GLU A 104 3.62 11.73 -35.07
N LYS A 105 3.88 10.48 -35.47
CA LYS A 105 3.29 9.29 -34.86
C LYS A 105 4.37 8.46 -34.17
N LEU A 106 4.09 8.06 -32.95
CA LEU A 106 4.91 7.13 -32.17
C LEU A 106 4.07 5.94 -31.70
N SER A 107 4.74 4.80 -31.50
CA SER A 107 4.20 3.67 -30.77
C SER A 107 4.59 3.78 -29.31
N PHE A 108 3.61 3.53 -28.42
CA PHE A 108 3.78 3.52 -26.97
C PHE A 108 3.36 2.16 -26.43
N TRP A 109 4.14 1.63 -25.52
CA TRP A 109 3.71 0.54 -24.65
C TRP A 109 2.72 1.07 -23.61
N VAL A 110 1.55 0.49 -23.57
CA VAL A 110 0.48 0.81 -22.62
C VAL A 110 0.21 -0.43 -21.76
N GLY A 111 0.22 -0.27 -20.45
CA GLY A 111 -0.13 -1.32 -19.49
C GLY A 111 -1.65 -1.46 -19.35
N GLU A 112 -2.11 -2.70 -19.21
CA GLU A 112 -3.46 -3.06 -18.80
C GLU A 112 -3.37 -3.57 -17.35
N THR A 113 -3.81 -2.77 -16.40
CA THR A 113 -3.61 -3.05 -14.96
C THR A 113 -4.29 -4.35 -14.52
N ASP A 114 -5.52 -4.61 -15.00
CA ASP A 114 -6.30 -5.80 -14.63
C ASP A 114 -5.66 -7.12 -15.07
N THR A 115 -4.93 -7.14 -16.19
CA THR A 115 -4.35 -8.37 -16.79
C THR A 115 -2.83 -8.39 -16.75
N GLN A 116 -2.20 -7.30 -16.29
CA GLN A 116 -0.74 -7.11 -16.25
C GLN A 116 -0.08 -7.22 -17.64
N ARG A 117 -0.87 -7.07 -18.70
CA ARG A 117 -0.38 -7.16 -20.08
C ARG A 117 -0.02 -5.79 -20.61
N HIS A 118 0.88 -5.80 -21.56
CA HIS A 118 1.26 -4.60 -22.31
C HIS A 118 0.87 -4.78 -23.78
N PHE A 119 0.43 -3.69 -24.39
CA PHE A 119 0.15 -3.64 -25.82
C PHE A 119 0.71 -2.35 -26.42
N GLU A 120 0.98 -2.37 -27.72
CA GLU A 120 1.41 -1.17 -28.42
C GLU A 120 0.23 -0.35 -28.89
N ALA A 121 0.26 0.96 -28.63
CA ALA A 121 -0.71 1.93 -29.12
C ALA A 121 -0.02 3.02 -29.93
N ILE A 122 -0.50 3.27 -31.15
CA ILE A 122 0.02 4.35 -32.00
C ILE A 122 -0.71 5.64 -31.64
N ALA A 123 0.03 6.72 -31.32
CA ALA A 123 -0.53 8.04 -31.04
C ALA A 123 0.13 9.12 -31.88
N SER A 124 -0.63 10.15 -32.23
CA SER A 124 -0.18 11.35 -32.95
C SER A 124 0.07 12.49 -31.99
N LEU A 125 1.16 13.23 -32.20
CA LEU A 125 1.48 14.45 -31.45
C LEU A 125 0.54 15.58 -31.90
N ARG A 126 -0.31 16.02 -30.96
CA ARG A 126 -1.35 17.04 -31.24
C ARG A 126 -1.01 18.41 -30.68
N TYR A 127 -0.16 18.49 -29.64
CA TYR A 127 0.26 19.76 -29.06
C TYR A 127 1.67 19.66 -28.49
N ILE A 128 2.44 20.74 -28.60
CA ILE A 128 3.78 20.92 -28.02
C ILE A 128 3.74 22.16 -27.14
N GLY A 129 3.86 21.95 -25.82
CA GLY A 129 3.94 22.99 -24.80
C GLY A 129 5.38 23.38 -24.45
N ALA A 130 5.53 24.23 -23.46
CA ALA A 130 6.82 24.56 -22.88
C ALA A 130 7.39 23.38 -22.07
N HIS A 131 6.52 22.67 -21.34
CA HIS A 131 6.87 21.59 -20.43
C HIS A 131 6.23 20.25 -20.79
N SER A 132 5.44 20.14 -21.90
CA SER A 132 4.70 18.91 -22.21
C SER A 132 4.54 18.65 -23.70
N TYR A 133 4.44 17.34 -24.04
CA TYR A 133 4.02 16.80 -25.34
C TYR A 133 2.70 16.06 -25.15
N TRP A 134 1.72 16.31 -26.05
CA TRP A 134 0.36 15.75 -25.94
C TRP A 134 0.11 14.78 -27.10
N TRP A 135 0.02 13.50 -26.77
CA TRP A 135 -0.14 12.39 -27.71
C TRP A 135 -1.56 11.84 -27.61
N ILE A 136 -2.28 11.84 -28.72
CA ILE A 136 -3.63 11.28 -28.79
C ILE A 136 -3.58 9.99 -29.61
N GLN A 137 -4.04 8.88 -29.02
CA GLN A 137 -4.09 7.59 -29.69
C GLN A 137 -4.93 7.68 -30.98
N GLU A 138 -4.44 7.04 -32.06
CA GLU A 138 -5.15 6.96 -33.33
C GLU A 138 -6.53 6.27 -33.17
N GLY A 139 -7.51 6.76 -33.89
CA GLY A 139 -8.89 6.23 -33.85
C GLY A 139 -9.84 6.97 -32.91
N TYR A 140 -9.34 7.82 -32.04
CA TYR A 140 -10.19 8.65 -31.18
C TYR A 140 -10.44 10.02 -31.83
N ASP A 141 -11.72 10.45 -31.79
CA ASP A 141 -12.12 11.80 -32.24
C ASP A 141 -11.97 12.80 -31.10
N VAL A 142 -10.88 13.57 -31.14
CA VAL A 142 -10.53 14.63 -30.18
C VAL A 142 -10.19 15.89 -30.95
N ARG A 143 -10.80 17.00 -30.58
CA ARG A 143 -10.54 18.30 -31.22
C ARG A 143 -9.25 18.91 -30.71
N ASP A 144 -8.44 19.48 -31.60
CA ASP A 144 -7.17 20.14 -31.24
C ASP A 144 -7.36 21.28 -30.23
N GLU A 145 -8.50 21.97 -30.27
CA GLU A 145 -8.83 23.05 -29.31
C GLU A 145 -9.02 22.51 -27.89
N GLU A 146 -9.54 21.29 -27.72
CA GLU A 146 -9.70 20.65 -26.41
C GLU A 146 -8.33 20.22 -25.86
N VAL A 147 -7.48 19.65 -26.69
CA VAL A 147 -6.09 19.30 -26.32
C VAL A 147 -5.33 20.56 -25.90
N LYS A 148 -5.41 21.62 -26.69
CA LYS A 148 -4.77 22.90 -26.39
C LYS A 148 -5.28 23.56 -25.10
N ALA A 149 -6.58 23.46 -24.84
CA ALA A 149 -7.18 23.98 -23.60
C ALA A 149 -6.64 23.24 -22.38
N SER A 150 -6.59 21.89 -22.43
CA SER A 150 -6.02 21.06 -21.37
C SER A 150 -4.52 21.31 -21.18
N ALA A 151 -3.78 21.43 -22.29
CA ALA A 151 -2.35 21.74 -22.23
C ALA A 151 -2.10 23.09 -21.56
N LYS A 152 -2.93 24.09 -21.86
CA LYS A 152 -2.81 25.40 -21.18
C LYS A 152 -3.08 25.31 -19.67
N VAL A 153 -4.04 24.50 -19.25
CA VAL A 153 -4.29 24.27 -17.81
C VAL A 153 -3.10 23.59 -17.16
N PHE A 154 -2.52 22.58 -17.79
CA PHE A 154 -1.31 21.91 -17.29
C PHE A 154 -0.15 22.88 -17.17
N GLU A 155 0.20 23.61 -18.23
CA GLU A 155 1.33 24.53 -18.30
C GLU A 155 1.23 25.72 -17.33
N ASP A 156 0.03 26.32 -17.23
CA ASP A 156 -0.17 27.58 -16.51
C ASP A 156 -0.54 27.38 -15.03
N ARG A 157 -1.05 26.19 -14.66
CA ARG A 157 -1.53 25.93 -13.29
C ARG A 157 -0.92 24.66 -12.70
N ILE A 158 -1.13 23.47 -13.29
CA ILE A 158 -0.77 22.20 -12.66
C ILE A 158 0.76 22.09 -12.50
N TYR A 159 1.49 22.29 -13.58
CA TYR A 159 2.96 22.18 -13.57
C TYR A 159 3.61 23.11 -12.53
N PRO A 160 3.33 24.44 -12.49
CA PRO A 160 3.93 25.31 -11.50
C PRO A 160 3.43 25.05 -10.07
N THR A 161 2.15 24.67 -9.86
CA THR A 161 1.60 24.40 -8.53
C THR A 161 2.25 23.17 -7.91
N ASN A 162 2.26 22.03 -8.64
CA ASN A 162 2.86 20.80 -8.13
C ASN A 162 4.36 20.98 -7.87
N ARG A 163 5.08 21.61 -8.77
CA ARG A 163 6.52 21.86 -8.55
C ARG A 163 6.81 22.79 -7.38
N ALA A 164 5.97 23.79 -7.14
CA ALA A 164 6.12 24.68 -6.01
C ALA A 164 5.88 23.98 -4.67
N PHE A 165 4.97 22.99 -4.65
CA PHE A 165 4.62 22.29 -3.42
C PHE A 165 5.45 21.01 -3.21
N PHE A 166 5.54 20.12 -4.21
CA PHE A 166 6.12 18.78 -4.06
C PHE A 166 7.57 18.68 -4.50
N GLY A 167 8.10 19.64 -5.24
CA GLY A 167 9.46 19.60 -5.78
C GLY A 167 9.47 19.39 -7.30
N SER A 168 10.44 18.65 -7.82
CA SER A 168 10.66 18.50 -9.26
C SER A 168 10.72 17.03 -9.66
N GLU A 169 10.14 16.72 -10.81
CA GLU A 169 10.40 15.52 -11.58
C GLU A 169 11.88 15.43 -12.00
N TRP A 170 12.30 14.26 -12.47
CA TRP A 170 13.63 14.11 -13.06
C TRP A 170 13.75 14.90 -14.37
N SER A 171 14.66 15.86 -14.44
CA SER A 171 14.87 16.70 -15.62
C SER A 171 16.38 16.84 -15.95
N PRO A 172 16.82 16.62 -17.20
CA PRO A 172 16.03 16.46 -18.41
C PRO A 172 15.48 15.04 -18.65
N GLY A 173 15.62 14.11 -17.69
CA GLY A 173 15.05 12.79 -17.72
C GLY A 173 15.80 11.76 -18.56
N VAL A 174 15.20 10.56 -18.66
CA VAL A 174 15.79 9.40 -19.35
C VAL A 174 16.00 9.66 -20.85
N ASP A 175 15.12 10.44 -21.49
CA ASP A 175 15.21 10.75 -22.93
C ASP A 175 16.00 12.02 -23.27
N ASN A 176 16.56 12.71 -22.26
CA ASN A 176 17.28 13.98 -22.39
C ASN A 176 16.39 15.14 -22.92
N ASP A 177 15.07 15.09 -22.66
CA ASP A 177 14.13 16.19 -22.94
C ASP A 177 13.38 16.59 -21.66
N PRO A 178 13.46 17.84 -21.20
CA PRO A 178 12.77 18.28 -19.98
C PRO A 178 11.23 18.36 -20.10
N ARG A 179 10.64 17.88 -21.18
CA ARG A 179 9.20 17.86 -21.39
C ARG A 179 8.60 16.51 -21.05
N ILE A 180 7.51 16.57 -20.32
CA ILE A 180 6.70 15.41 -19.96
C ILE A 180 5.84 14.98 -21.15
N HIS A 181 5.77 13.70 -21.43
CA HIS A 181 4.91 13.12 -22.44
C HIS A 181 3.56 12.72 -21.81
N ILE A 182 2.47 13.23 -22.34
CA ILE A 182 1.12 12.92 -21.91
C ILE A 182 0.44 12.10 -23.01
N PHE A 183 0.26 10.80 -22.76
CA PHE A 183 -0.48 9.90 -23.63
C PHE A 183 -1.95 9.86 -23.23
N ILE A 184 -2.86 10.07 -24.19
CA ILE A 184 -4.29 10.00 -23.98
C ILE A 184 -4.87 8.99 -24.98
N GLY A 185 -5.46 7.90 -24.46
CA GLY A 185 -5.95 6.82 -25.30
C GLY A 185 -6.67 5.74 -24.51
N ASN A 186 -6.69 4.52 -25.07
CA ASN A 186 -7.19 3.35 -24.35
C ASN A 186 -6.16 2.95 -23.28
N VAL A 187 -6.55 3.12 -22.02
CA VAL A 187 -5.79 2.77 -20.81
C VAL A 187 -6.71 1.95 -19.92
N PRO A 188 -6.79 0.62 -20.12
CA PRO A 188 -7.76 -0.22 -19.42
C PRO A 188 -7.49 -0.33 -17.92
N GLY A 189 -8.57 -0.42 -17.12
CA GLY A 189 -8.54 -0.68 -15.69
C GLY A 189 -8.48 0.57 -14.79
N VAL A 190 -7.95 1.70 -15.29
CA VAL A 190 -7.75 2.93 -14.47
C VAL A 190 -8.13 4.21 -15.21
N GLY A 191 -8.23 5.31 -14.49
CA GLY A 191 -8.45 6.64 -15.07
C GLY A 191 -7.19 7.26 -15.69
N GLY A 192 -6.05 6.99 -15.11
CA GLY A 192 -4.71 7.36 -15.53
C GLY A 192 -3.67 6.63 -14.68
N TYR A 193 -2.41 6.73 -15.06
CA TYR A 193 -1.29 6.28 -14.21
C TYR A 193 0.02 6.96 -14.62
N PHE A 194 0.90 7.14 -13.65
CA PHE A 194 2.34 7.25 -13.80
C PHE A 194 2.95 5.86 -13.62
N TYR A 195 3.97 5.50 -14.37
CA TYR A 195 4.67 4.24 -14.22
C TYR A 195 6.18 4.47 -14.27
N SER A 196 6.82 4.33 -13.14
CA SER A 196 8.26 4.59 -12.91
C SER A 196 9.19 3.85 -13.89
N VAL A 197 8.74 2.70 -14.41
CA VAL A 197 9.47 1.92 -15.44
C VAL A 197 9.81 2.74 -16.68
N ASN A 198 8.99 3.74 -17.05
CA ASN A 198 9.24 4.59 -18.20
C ASN A 198 10.45 5.53 -18.02
N GLU A 199 10.86 5.79 -16.77
CA GLU A 199 12.04 6.56 -16.41
C GLU A 199 13.37 5.78 -16.59
N TYR A 200 13.29 4.54 -17.08
CA TYR A 200 14.46 3.67 -17.29
C TYR A 200 14.64 3.27 -18.77
N SER A 201 15.86 2.85 -19.11
CA SER A 201 16.14 2.24 -20.41
C SER A 201 15.36 0.92 -20.61
N ARG A 202 14.97 0.62 -21.85
CA ARG A 202 14.41 -0.69 -22.25
C ARG A 202 15.30 -1.87 -21.94
N LEU A 203 16.57 -1.65 -21.69
CA LEU A 203 17.48 -2.68 -21.20
C LEU A 203 17.10 -3.14 -19.79
N ILE A 204 16.49 -2.26 -18.98
CA ILE A 204 16.02 -2.57 -17.62
C ILE A 204 14.64 -3.23 -17.66
N ASN A 205 13.70 -2.64 -18.40
CA ASN A 205 12.37 -3.23 -18.59
C ASN A 205 11.95 -3.08 -20.07
N PRO A 206 11.58 -4.16 -20.77
CA PRO A 206 11.28 -4.14 -22.19
C PRO A 206 10.06 -3.30 -22.56
N TYR A 207 9.18 -3.03 -21.60
CA TYR A 207 7.98 -2.22 -21.80
C TYR A 207 8.16 -0.73 -21.47
N SER A 208 9.38 -0.31 -21.11
CA SER A 208 9.68 1.11 -20.95
C SER A 208 9.47 1.88 -22.25
N ASN A 209 8.87 3.04 -22.16
CA ASN A 209 8.82 4.00 -23.27
C ASN A 209 10.04 4.92 -23.33
N GLU A 210 10.91 4.85 -22.32
CA GLU A 210 12.11 5.69 -22.17
C GLU A 210 11.74 7.19 -22.21
N LYS A 211 10.79 7.58 -21.36
CA LYS A 211 10.21 8.94 -21.30
C LYS A 211 9.64 9.23 -19.92
N GLU A 212 9.75 10.46 -19.46
CA GLU A 212 8.93 11.01 -18.41
C GLU A 212 7.50 11.16 -18.92
N MET A 213 6.56 10.32 -18.44
CA MET A 213 5.23 10.30 -19.04
C MET A 213 4.10 9.85 -18.12
N PHE A 214 2.88 10.30 -18.49
CA PHE A 214 1.61 9.86 -17.92
C PHE A 214 0.76 9.19 -19.00
N PHE A 215 -0.09 8.28 -18.54
CA PHE A 215 -1.11 7.63 -19.35
C PHE A 215 -2.49 8.01 -18.83
N ILE A 216 -3.36 8.45 -19.74
CA ILE A 216 -4.72 8.89 -19.39
C ILE A 216 -5.73 8.09 -20.20
N ASN A 217 -6.69 7.49 -19.50
CA ASN A 217 -7.79 6.78 -20.12
C ASN A 217 -8.80 7.78 -20.69
N ILE A 218 -8.91 7.82 -22.01
CA ILE A 218 -9.78 8.75 -22.72
C ILE A 218 -11.28 8.52 -22.45
N GLU A 219 -11.66 7.29 -22.06
CA GLU A 219 -13.04 6.97 -21.70
C GLU A 219 -13.39 7.49 -20.29
N ALA A 220 -12.41 7.57 -19.40
CA ALA A 220 -12.57 8.15 -18.06
C ALA A 220 -12.40 9.67 -18.05
N ALA A 221 -11.45 10.20 -18.84
CA ALA A 221 -11.07 11.62 -18.80
C ALA A 221 -10.73 12.17 -20.18
N ARG A 222 -11.60 12.98 -20.74
CA ARG A 222 -11.42 13.58 -22.09
C ARG A 222 -10.74 14.93 -22.03
N PRO A 223 -9.93 15.28 -23.06
CA PRO A 223 -9.42 16.64 -23.22
C PRO A 223 -10.52 17.70 -23.12
N GLY A 224 -10.22 18.80 -22.45
CA GLY A 224 -11.15 19.91 -22.20
C GLY A 224 -12.00 19.76 -20.94
N THR A 225 -11.79 18.72 -20.12
CA THR A 225 -12.56 18.48 -18.87
C THR A 225 -11.71 18.71 -17.62
N ASP A 226 -12.37 19.09 -16.53
CA ASP A 226 -11.73 19.19 -15.20
C ASP A 226 -11.27 17.82 -14.70
N ASN A 227 -11.95 16.73 -15.10
CA ASN A 227 -11.55 15.37 -14.73
C ASN A 227 -10.16 15.01 -15.29
N LEU A 228 -9.88 15.36 -16.57
CA LEU A 228 -8.52 15.19 -17.11
C LEU A 228 -7.49 16.00 -16.32
N ALA A 229 -7.81 17.25 -16.01
CA ALA A 229 -6.89 18.13 -15.33
C ALA A 229 -6.62 17.68 -13.89
N SER A 230 -7.63 17.12 -13.19
CA SER A 230 -7.45 16.55 -11.85
C SER A 230 -6.54 15.33 -11.87
N ILE A 231 -6.74 14.38 -12.81
CA ILE A 231 -5.88 13.21 -12.96
C ILE A 231 -4.44 13.64 -13.29
N LEU A 232 -4.24 14.63 -14.17
CA LEU A 232 -2.89 15.13 -14.47
C LEU A 232 -2.19 15.74 -13.25
N ALA A 233 -2.92 16.40 -12.35
CA ALA A 233 -2.35 16.90 -11.10
C ALA A 233 -1.93 15.75 -10.17
N HIS A 234 -2.72 14.69 -10.12
CA HIS A 234 -2.47 13.47 -9.36
C HIS A 234 -1.21 12.75 -9.89
N GLU A 235 -1.20 12.37 -11.19
CA GLU A 235 -0.09 11.62 -11.79
C GLU A 235 1.22 12.41 -11.79
N PHE A 236 1.16 13.73 -11.88
CA PHE A 236 2.37 14.54 -11.80
C PHE A 236 2.95 14.58 -10.38
N GLN A 237 2.13 14.45 -9.36
CA GLN A 237 2.63 14.30 -7.99
C GLN A 237 3.40 12.99 -7.84
N HIS A 238 2.86 11.86 -8.34
CA HIS A 238 3.56 10.57 -8.33
C HIS A 238 4.93 10.65 -8.99
N MET A 239 5.05 11.27 -10.17
CA MET A 239 6.32 11.45 -10.87
C MET A 239 7.34 12.24 -10.04
N ILE A 240 6.91 13.31 -9.37
CA ILE A 240 7.78 14.11 -8.49
C ILE A 240 8.18 13.30 -7.25
N HIS A 241 7.25 12.60 -6.64
CA HIS A 241 7.47 11.82 -5.41
C HIS A 241 8.44 10.68 -5.68
N TRP A 242 8.19 9.88 -6.72
CA TRP A 242 9.10 8.81 -7.14
C TRP A 242 10.55 9.29 -7.31
N ARG A 243 10.76 10.48 -7.84
CA ARG A 243 12.10 11.05 -7.99
C ARG A 243 12.74 11.39 -6.66
N SER A 244 11.96 11.75 -5.67
CA SER A 244 12.41 12.25 -4.36
C SER A 244 12.56 11.12 -3.36
N ASP A 245 11.57 10.21 -3.30
CA ASP A 245 11.49 9.04 -2.44
C ASP A 245 10.68 7.96 -3.15
N ALA A 246 11.36 6.97 -3.73
CA ALA A 246 10.74 5.99 -4.63
C ALA A 246 9.96 4.89 -3.88
N ASN A 247 10.28 4.65 -2.59
CA ASN A 247 9.71 3.55 -1.81
C ASN A 247 8.83 4.01 -0.65
N GLU A 248 8.27 5.23 -0.73
CA GLU A 248 7.29 5.69 0.25
C GLU A 248 6.04 4.79 0.25
N ASP A 249 5.46 4.55 1.43
CA ASP A 249 4.23 3.76 1.57
C ASP A 249 3.12 4.30 0.67
N THR A 250 2.41 3.42 -0.05
CA THR A 250 1.34 3.76 -1.02
C THR A 250 0.32 4.74 -0.43
N TRP A 251 -0.11 4.56 0.83
CA TRP A 251 -1.13 5.44 1.43
C TRP A 251 -0.66 6.89 1.60
N VAL A 252 0.65 7.12 1.80
CA VAL A 252 1.26 8.47 1.85
C VAL A 252 1.35 9.06 0.45
N ASN A 253 1.87 8.27 -0.49
CA ASN A 253 2.04 8.67 -1.88
C ASN A 253 0.69 9.04 -2.51
N GLU A 254 -0.32 8.19 -2.40
CA GLU A 254 -1.68 8.45 -2.92
C GLU A 254 -2.37 9.62 -2.20
N GLY A 255 -2.20 9.72 -0.88
CA GLY A 255 -2.75 10.84 -0.13
C GLY A 255 -2.20 12.20 -0.56
N LEU A 256 -0.90 12.27 -0.90
CA LEU A 256 -0.27 13.47 -1.44
C LEU A 256 -0.70 13.74 -2.89
N SER A 257 -1.00 12.70 -3.68
CA SER A 257 -1.51 12.84 -5.04
C SER A 257 -2.96 13.38 -5.06
N GLU A 258 -3.81 12.90 -4.16
CA GLU A 258 -5.14 13.48 -3.95
C GLU A 258 -5.05 14.93 -3.44
N LEU A 259 -4.08 15.22 -2.56
CA LEU A 259 -3.82 16.58 -2.11
C LEU A 259 -3.38 17.50 -3.26
N ALA A 260 -2.64 16.99 -4.25
CA ALA A 260 -2.28 17.74 -5.45
C ALA A 260 -3.52 18.14 -6.27
N MET A 261 -4.54 17.27 -6.36
CA MET A 261 -5.82 17.63 -6.99
C MET A 261 -6.46 18.81 -6.26
N LYS A 262 -6.54 18.76 -4.91
CA LYS A 262 -7.08 19.85 -4.08
C LYS A 262 -6.32 21.16 -4.28
N LEU A 263 -4.98 21.12 -4.24
CA LEU A 263 -4.13 22.30 -4.39
C LEU A 263 -4.29 22.98 -5.76
N ASN A 264 -4.69 22.21 -6.77
CA ASN A 264 -5.03 22.70 -8.10
C ASN A 264 -6.51 23.09 -8.25
N GLY A 265 -7.29 23.05 -7.18
CA GLY A 265 -8.69 23.50 -7.14
C GLY A 265 -9.69 22.48 -7.70
N TYR A 266 -9.33 21.19 -7.69
CA TYR A 266 -10.22 20.10 -8.09
C TYR A 266 -10.90 19.44 -6.90
N ASN A 267 -12.04 18.80 -7.15
CA ASN A 267 -12.84 18.14 -6.12
C ASN A 267 -12.46 16.66 -5.99
N THR A 268 -12.19 16.24 -4.76
CA THR A 268 -11.89 14.85 -4.36
C THR A 268 -13.07 14.20 -3.60
N GLY A 269 -14.24 14.82 -3.61
CA GLY A 269 -15.39 14.45 -2.75
C GLY A 269 -15.90 13.02 -2.88
N GLY A 270 -15.65 12.33 -4.01
CA GLY A 270 -16.07 10.94 -4.21
C GLY A 270 -15.35 9.98 -3.25
N VAL A 271 -14.05 10.12 -3.12
CA VAL A 271 -13.22 9.27 -2.22
C VAL A 271 -13.49 9.59 -0.76
N VAL A 272 -13.72 10.87 -0.41
CA VAL A 272 -14.14 11.29 0.93
C VAL A 272 -15.42 10.59 1.36
N THR A 273 -16.44 10.57 0.49
CA THR A 273 -17.71 9.89 0.78
C THR A 273 -17.52 8.37 0.93
N ALA A 274 -16.64 7.76 0.16
CA ALA A 274 -16.32 6.34 0.29
C ALA A 274 -15.75 6.03 1.68
N PHE A 275 -14.75 6.80 2.12
CA PHE A 275 -14.16 6.63 3.44
C PHE A 275 -15.17 6.91 4.57
N THR A 276 -15.92 8.01 4.54
CA THR A 276 -16.89 8.31 5.61
C THR A 276 -18.00 7.26 5.69
N SER A 277 -18.23 6.50 4.61
CA SER A 277 -19.15 5.35 4.60
C SER A 277 -18.50 4.04 5.08
N ALA A 278 -17.17 4.00 5.21
CA ALA A 278 -16.39 2.84 5.66
C ALA A 278 -15.20 3.26 6.55
N PRO A 279 -15.45 3.89 7.73
CA PRO A 279 -14.38 4.44 8.57
C PRO A 279 -13.48 3.38 9.23
N ASP A 280 -13.87 2.10 9.20
CA ASP A 280 -13.02 0.96 9.56
C ASP A 280 -12.06 0.57 8.42
N THR A 281 -11.71 1.53 7.55
CA THR A 281 -10.66 1.38 6.55
C THR A 281 -9.31 1.70 7.18
N GLN A 282 -8.36 0.76 7.11
CA GLN A 282 -7.02 0.96 7.65
C GLN A 282 -6.27 2.06 6.88
N LEU A 283 -5.91 3.15 7.55
CA LEU A 283 -5.17 4.26 6.95
C LEU A 283 -3.80 3.82 6.39
N THR A 284 -3.09 2.96 7.13
CA THR A 284 -1.71 2.56 6.86
C THR A 284 -1.59 1.29 5.99
N ALA A 285 -2.63 0.97 5.22
CA ALA A 285 -2.65 -0.15 4.30
C ALA A 285 -3.32 0.27 2.98
N TRP A 286 -3.26 -0.61 1.97
CA TRP A 286 -3.89 -0.38 0.68
C TRP A 286 -4.81 -1.54 0.31
N GLY A 287 -5.84 -1.29 -0.51
CA GLY A 287 -6.80 -2.30 -0.95
C GLY A 287 -6.23 -3.18 -2.05
N ASP A 288 -6.58 -4.46 -2.04
CA ASP A 288 -6.16 -5.44 -3.05
C ASP A 288 -6.84 -5.25 -4.41
N THR A 289 -7.97 -4.55 -4.43
CA THR A 289 -8.77 -4.30 -5.65
C THR A 289 -9.10 -2.81 -5.78
N PRO A 290 -9.37 -2.32 -7.01
CA PRO A 290 -9.75 -0.93 -7.22
C PRO A 290 -10.97 -0.48 -6.40
N ASP A 291 -11.97 -1.36 -6.21
CA ASP A 291 -13.16 -1.04 -5.42
C ASP A 291 -12.84 -0.90 -3.92
N GLU A 292 -11.95 -1.73 -3.38
CA GLU A 292 -11.48 -1.62 -2.00
C GLU A 292 -10.62 -0.38 -1.79
N SER A 293 -9.80 -0.01 -2.79
CA SER A 293 -8.89 1.13 -2.72
C SER A 293 -9.61 2.49 -2.61
N ILE A 294 -10.87 2.61 -3.08
CA ILE A 294 -11.59 3.90 -3.09
C ILE A 294 -11.69 4.51 -1.68
N ALA A 295 -11.98 3.71 -0.65
CA ALA A 295 -12.03 4.17 0.72
C ALA A 295 -10.63 4.51 1.27
N HIS A 296 -9.59 3.82 0.84
CA HIS A 296 -8.19 4.12 1.19
C HIS A 296 -7.73 5.46 0.60
N TYR A 297 -8.09 5.78 -0.66
CA TYR A 297 -7.88 7.12 -1.23
C TYR A 297 -8.49 8.20 -0.35
N GLY A 298 -9.73 7.97 0.13
CA GLY A 298 -10.44 8.91 1.00
C GLY A 298 -9.76 9.08 2.37
N ALA A 299 -9.35 7.98 3.01
CA ALA A 299 -8.63 8.00 4.28
C ALA A 299 -7.31 8.77 4.17
N SER A 300 -6.51 8.42 3.16
CA SER A 300 -5.20 9.02 2.90
C SER A 300 -5.30 10.50 2.55
N TYR A 301 -6.22 10.87 1.66
CA TYR A 301 -6.49 12.27 1.34
C TYR A 301 -6.89 13.10 2.56
N LEU A 302 -7.86 12.62 3.35
CA LEU A 302 -8.33 13.33 4.53
C LEU A 302 -7.24 13.48 5.58
N PHE A 303 -6.41 12.46 5.76
CA PHE A 303 -5.28 12.54 6.67
C PHE A 303 -4.25 13.57 6.21
N MET A 304 -3.92 13.61 4.90
CA MET A 304 -3.01 14.60 4.33
C MET A 304 -3.57 16.03 4.38
N ALA A 305 -4.86 16.19 4.08
CA ALA A 305 -5.52 17.49 4.19
C ALA A 305 -5.55 17.98 5.65
N TYR A 306 -5.86 17.09 6.60
CA TYR A 306 -5.81 17.36 8.03
C TYR A 306 -4.40 17.76 8.47
N PHE A 307 -3.38 16.99 8.05
CA PHE A 307 -1.98 17.28 8.37
C PHE A 307 -1.55 18.65 7.85
N LEU A 308 -1.88 18.96 6.59
CA LEU A 308 -1.60 20.26 5.98
C LEU A 308 -2.25 21.42 6.77
N GLU A 309 -3.52 21.28 7.15
CA GLU A 309 -4.23 22.33 7.91
C GLU A 309 -3.65 22.52 9.32
N ARG A 310 -3.12 21.46 9.96
CA ARG A 310 -2.55 21.52 11.31
C ARG A 310 -1.10 22.02 11.36
N PHE A 311 -0.28 21.61 10.41
CA PHE A 311 1.16 21.83 10.45
C PHE A 311 1.68 22.76 9.34
N GLY A 312 0.85 23.09 8.37
CA GLY A 312 1.15 24.02 7.27
C GLY A 312 2.01 23.42 6.16
N GLU A 313 2.14 24.20 5.08
CA GLU A 313 2.82 23.75 3.86
C GLU A 313 4.28 23.35 4.08
N ASP A 314 5.03 24.10 4.88
CA ASP A 314 6.47 23.88 5.05
C ASP A 314 6.80 22.52 5.66
N ILE A 315 5.97 22.02 6.58
CA ILE A 315 6.16 20.70 7.20
C ILE A 315 5.63 19.62 6.26
N THR A 316 4.46 19.82 5.64
CA THR A 316 3.86 18.84 4.71
C THR A 316 4.74 18.60 3.49
N ARG A 317 5.36 19.62 2.92
CA ARG A 317 6.31 19.49 1.80
C ARG A 317 7.51 18.60 2.11
N ARG A 318 7.94 18.53 3.37
CA ARG A 318 9.11 17.72 3.76
C ARG A 318 8.83 16.24 3.65
N LEU A 319 7.57 15.80 3.76
CA LEU A 319 7.20 14.39 3.60
C LEU A 319 7.61 13.82 2.25
N VAL A 320 7.57 14.63 1.18
CA VAL A 320 7.86 14.19 -0.20
C VAL A 320 9.32 13.71 -0.39
N ALA A 321 10.22 14.15 0.47
CA ALA A 321 11.65 13.82 0.37
C ALA A 321 12.21 13.25 1.69
N GLU A 322 11.33 12.85 2.61
CA GLU A 322 11.72 12.20 3.86
C GLU A 322 11.94 10.70 3.59
N PRO A 323 13.15 10.16 3.78
CA PRO A 323 13.43 8.77 3.43
C PRO A 323 12.86 7.73 4.41
N ALA A 324 12.18 8.17 5.47
CA ALA A 324 11.50 7.29 6.41
C ALA A 324 10.03 7.16 6.01
N ASN A 325 9.57 5.97 5.70
CA ASN A 325 8.25 5.71 5.12
C ASN A 325 7.12 5.78 6.16
N GLY A 326 5.92 6.10 5.69
CA GLY A 326 4.66 6.03 6.43
C GLY A 326 4.68 6.82 7.74
N ALA A 327 4.18 6.21 8.81
CA ALA A 327 4.11 6.84 10.13
C ALA A 327 5.47 7.36 10.65
N ASN A 328 6.57 6.71 10.25
CA ASN A 328 7.92 7.15 10.62
C ASN A 328 8.32 8.45 9.90
N GLY A 329 7.92 8.64 8.66
CA GLY A 329 8.12 9.87 7.90
C GLY A 329 7.45 11.07 8.59
N PHE A 330 6.18 10.90 9.02
CA PHE A 330 5.48 11.93 9.82
C PHE A 330 6.24 12.25 11.11
N ASN A 331 6.70 11.24 11.83
CA ASN A 331 7.46 11.43 13.07
C ASN A 331 8.76 12.19 12.81
N ALA A 332 9.47 11.88 11.74
CA ALA A 332 10.75 12.50 11.37
C ALA A 332 10.58 13.98 11.01
N VAL A 333 9.61 14.32 10.15
CA VAL A 333 9.39 15.74 9.77
C VAL A 333 8.90 16.60 10.93
N LEU A 334 8.07 16.03 11.82
CA LEU A 334 7.61 16.73 13.03
C LEU A 334 8.76 16.97 14.01
N GLU A 335 9.59 15.97 14.25
CA GLU A 335 10.77 16.10 15.10
C GLU A 335 11.76 17.13 14.55
N ALA A 336 12.04 17.08 13.25
CA ALA A 336 12.89 18.06 12.57
C ALA A 336 12.31 19.50 12.61
N ALA A 337 10.98 19.62 12.74
CA ALA A 337 10.29 20.89 12.92
C ALA A 337 10.17 21.32 14.39
N GLY A 338 10.71 20.53 15.35
CA GLY A 338 10.61 20.81 16.78
C GLY A 338 9.20 20.65 17.35
N ARG A 339 8.35 19.83 16.71
CA ARG A 339 6.98 19.54 17.14
C ARG A 339 6.98 18.37 18.13
N PRO A 340 6.22 18.45 19.23
CA PRO A 340 6.12 17.35 20.20
C PRO A 340 5.20 16.23 19.77
N GLU A 341 4.27 16.51 18.87
CA GLU A 341 3.27 15.55 18.38
C GLU A 341 3.95 14.40 17.61
N ARG A 342 3.35 13.23 17.66
CA ARG A 342 3.73 12.05 16.89
C ARG A 342 2.52 11.57 16.08
N PHE A 343 2.77 10.69 15.13
CA PHE A 343 1.72 10.13 14.24
C PHE A 343 0.49 9.65 15.02
N ASP A 344 0.70 8.91 16.10
CA ASP A 344 -0.39 8.42 16.96
C ASP A 344 -1.23 9.54 17.59
N ASP A 345 -0.63 10.69 17.91
CA ASP A 345 -1.35 11.83 18.46
C ASP A 345 -2.19 12.50 17.39
N ILE A 346 -1.64 12.63 16.19
CA ILE A 346 -2.35 13.19 15.03
C ILE A 346 -3.51 12.30 14.63
N PHE A 347 -3.29 10.98 14.57
CA PHE A 347 -4.33 10.00 14.28
C PHE A 347 -5.48 10.10 15.30
N ALA A 348 -5.15 10.23 16.59
CA ALA A 348 -6.16 10.34 17.65
C ALA A 348 -7.06 11.58 17.48
N ASP A 349 -6.49 12.72 17.13
CA ASP A 349 -7.25 13.96 16.87
C ASP A 349 -8.00 13.89 15.52
N TRP A 350 -7.41 13.26 14.52
CA TRP A 350 -8.02 13.06 13.19
C TRP A 350 -9.29 12.19 13.27
N VAL A 351 -9.29 11.13 14.09
CA VAL A 351 -10.49 10.32 14.38
C VAL A 351 -11.65 11.18 14.91
N ILE A 352 -11.35 12.12 15.80
CA ILE A 352 -12.35 13.04 16.33
C ILE A 352 -12.80 14.06 15.27
N ALA A 353 -11.86 14.59 14.51
CA ALA A 353 -12.14 15.53 13.42
C ALA A 353 -13.07 14.93 12.36
N ASN A 354 -12.87 13.67 12.00
CA ASN A 354 -13.72 12.96 11.04
C ASN A 354 -15.17 12.83 11.50
N TYR A 355 -15.41 12.68 12.82
CA TYR A 355 -16.75 12.54 13.35
C TYR A 355 -17.46 13.89 13.56
N LEU A 356 -16.75 14.85 14.16
CA LEU A 356 -17.34 16.14 14.54
C LEU A 356 -17.42 17.13 13.39
N ASP A 357 -16.38 17.16 12.55
CA ASP A 357 -16.16 18.16 11.51
C ASP A 357 -16.46 19.60 11.96
N ASP A 358 -16.00 19.94 13.19
CA ASP A 358 -16.18 21.25 13.81
C ASP A 358 -14.87 22.02 13.92
N PRO A 359 -14.53 22.87 12.92
CA PRO A 359 -13.30 23.66 12.95
C PRO A 359 -13.27 24.74 14.06
N GLY A 360 -14.41 25.00 14.72
CA GLY A 360 -14.49 25.87 15.89
C GLY A 360 -14.09 25.18 17.19
N ALA A 361 -14.12 23.86 17.23
CA ALA A 361 -13.81 23.07 18.41
C ALA A 361 -12.31 22.85 18.59
N ASN A 362 -11.85 22.80 19.85
CA ASN A 362 -10.46 22.50 20.23
C ASN A 362 -9.41 23.26 19.39
N GLN A 363 -9.59 24.57 19.20
CA GLN A 363 -8.66 25.43 18.41
C GLN A 363 -8.49 24.95 16.95
N GLY A 364 -9.51 24.28 16.39
CA GLY A 364 -9.51 23.75 15.05
C GLY A 364 -9.10 22.29 14.93
N TYR A 365 -8.64 21.62 15.99
CA TYR A 365 -8.16 20.24 15.91
C TYR A 365 -9.25 19.22 15.65
N TRP A 366 -10.55 19.54 15.82
CA TRP A 366 -11.65 18.59 15.69
C TRP A 366 -12.56 18.85 14.48
N GLY A 367 -11.99 19.32 13.38
CA GLY A 367 -12.68 19.52 12.12
C GLY A 367 -11.76 20.03 11.02
N TYR A 368 -12.34 20.32 9.88
CA TYR A 368 -11.66 20.84 8.69
C TYR A 368 -12.16 22.25 8.39
N THR A 369 -11.27 23.12 7.93
CA THR A 369 -11.64 24.51 7.56
C THR A 369 -12.09 24.63 6.10
N GLU A 370 -11.61 23.74 5.25
CA GLU A 370 -11.83 23.82 3.79
C GLU A 370 -12.62 22.64 3.23
N LEU A 371 -13.02 21.70 4.08
CA LEU A 371 -13.79 20.52 3.70
C LEU A 371 -15.07 20.45 4.51
N ASP A 372 -16.11 19.87 3.93
CA ASP A 372 -17.36 19.48 4.57
C ASP A 372 -17.54 17.98 4.31
N LEU A 373 -17.30 17.17 5.34
CA LEU A 373 -17.24 15.71 5.23
C LEU A 373 -18.64 15.08 5.10
N GLY A 374 -19.64 15.73 5.64
CA GLY A 374 -20.92 15.06 5.90
C GLY A 374 -20.81 13.99 7.01
N PRO A 375 -21.89 13.25 7.27
CA PRO A 375 -21.92 12.30 8.38
C PRO A 375 -21.02 11.09 8.12
N VAL A 376 -20.22 10.72 9.13
CA VAL A 376 -19.48 9.46 9.15
C VAL A 376 -20.42 8.32 9.59
N LYS A 377 -20.29 7.16 8.96
CA LYS A 377 -21.04 5.95 9.34
C LYS A 377 -20.71 5.55 10.80
N VAL A 378 -21.75 5.21 11.54
CA VAL A 378 -21.64 4.64 12.89
C VAL A 378 -21.85 3.13 12.84
N ASP A 379 -21.08 2.38 13.65
CA ASP A 379 -21.13 0.91 13.67
C ASP A 379 -22.22 0.40 14.61
N ALA A 380 -22.59 1.21 15.61
CA ALA A 380 -23.70 0.93 16.50
C ALA A 380 -24.27 2.22 17.09
N GLU A 381 -25.56 2.14 17.43
CA GLU A 381 -26.27 3.17 18.17
C GLU A 381 -27.06 2.49 19.31
N HIS A 382 -26.90 2.98 20.52
CA HIS A 382 -27.55 2.44 21.70
C HIS A 382 -28.37 3.52 22.43
N SER A 383 -29.60 3.16 22.81
CA SER A 383 -30.50 4.00 23.60
C SER A 383 -31.15 3.23 24.78
N ALA A 384 -30.83 1.94 24.88
CA ALA A 384 -31.30 1.07 25.96
C ALA A 384 -30.13 0.29 26.57
N TYR A 385 -30.03 0.24 27.88
CA TYR A 385 -28.92 -0.35 28.61
C TYR A 385 -29.46 -1.35 29.69
N PRO A 386 -28.70 -2.41 30.07
CA PRO A 386 -27.33 -2.69 29.67
C PRO A 386 -27.20 -3.26 28.24
N VAL A 387 -26.04 -3.03 27.62
CA VAL A 387 -25.66 -3.63 26.35
C VAL A 387 -24.23 -4.19 26.41
N GLU A 388 -24.00 -5.30 25.75
CA GLU A 388 -22.66 -5.89 25.51
C GLU A 388 -22.52 -6.23 24.05
N ARG A 389 -21.40 -5.87 23.43
CA ARG A 389 -21.10 -6.18 22.05
C ARG A 389 -19.65 -6.60 21.89
N GLN A 390 -19.45 -7.64 21.08
CA GLN A 390 -18.16 -8.05 20.56
C GLN A 390 -18.06 -7.65 19.09
N ALA A 391 -16.91 -7.10 18.68
CA ALA A 391 -16.63 -6.67 17.32
C ALA A 391 -15.13 -6.75 17.02
N THR A 392 -14.76 -6.36 15.81
CA THR A 392 -13.37 -6.21 15.34
C THR A 392 -13.21 -4.85 14.71
N VAL A 393 -12.01 -4.30 14.77
CA VAL A 393 -11.63 -3.04 14.09
C VAL A 393 -10.28 -3.21 13.42
N GLY A 394 -10.06 -2.54 12.29
CA GLY A 394 -8.77 -2.47 11.61
C GLY A 394 -7.71 -1.73 12.43
N GLN A 395 -6.43 -1.92 12.06
CA GLN A 395 -5.36 -1.11 12.62
C GLN A 395 -5.40 0.29 11.95
N TYR A 396 -5.22 1.35 12.73
CA TYR A 396 -5.37 2.74 12.25
C TYR A 396 -6.67 2.97 11.45
N ALA A 397 -7.75 2.36 11.95
CA ALA A 397 -9.12 2.45 11.49
C ALA A 397 -10.03 2.74 12.69
N THR A 398 -11.31 3.02 12.51
CA THR A 398 -12.16 3.43 13.65
C THR A 398 -13.59 2.94 13.52
N ASP A 399 -14.07 2.32 14.60
CA ASP A 399 -15.49 2.09 14.87
C ASP A 399 -16.06 3.24 15.72
N TYR A 400 -17.22 3.76 15.33
CA TYR A 400 -17.97 4.78 16.04
C TYR A 400 -19.23 4.19 16.66
N VAL A 401 -19.42 4.36 17.98
CA VAL A 401 -20.59 3.85 18.71
C VAL A 401 -21.31 5.01 19.39
N VAL A 402 -22.50 5.32 18.94
CA VAL A 402 -23.32 6.43 19.48
C VAL A 402 -24.12 5.96 20.70
N LEU A 403 -24.09 6.75 21.75
CA LEU A 403 -24.77 6.53 23.02
C LEU A 403 -25.82 7.61 23.25
N ASN A 404 -27.08 7.22 23.22
CA ASN A 404 -28.24 8.07 23.50
C ASN A 404 -28.94 7.61 24.78
N GLY A 405 -29.83 8.39 25.32
CA GLY A 405 -30.66 8.05 26.49
C GLY A 405 -30.52 9.06 27.60
N GLU A 406 -30.79 8.62 28.84
CA GLU A 406 -30.81 9.50 30.03
C GLU A 406 -30.03 8.85 31.19
N GLY A 407 -29.41 9.72 32.01
CA GLY A 407 -28.73 9.33 33.25
C GLY A 407 -27.24 9.03 33.08
N ASN A 408 -26.67 8.38 34.07
CA ASN A 408 -25.26 8.07 34.12
C ASN A 408 -24.99 6.66 33.59
N LEU A 409 -23.95 6.52 32.76
CA LEU A 409 -23.52 5.22 32.22
C LEU A 409 -22.08 4.90 32.63
N THR A 410 -21.80 3.63 32.74
CA THR A 410 -20.46 3.07 32.83
C THR A 410 -20.16 2.32 31.54
N ILE A 411 -19.02 2.60 30.94
CA ILE A 411 -18.47 1.91 29.75
C ILE A 411 -17.28 1.10 30.23
N GLU A 412 -17.32 -0.20 30.02
CA GLU A 412 -16.17 -1.11 30.15
C GLU A 412 -15.71 -1.54 28.76
N PHE A 413 -14.40 -1.56 28.56
CA PHE A 413 -13.77 -2.03 27.33
C PHE A 413 -12.76 -3.12 27.65
N THR A 414 -12.70 -4.13 26.80
CA THR A 414 -11.66 -5.18 26.83
C THR A 414 -11.28 -5.55 25.41
N GLY A 415 -10.00 -5.40 25.06
CA GLY A 415 -9.43 -5.76 23.76
C GLY A 415 -8.55 -7.02 23.82
N GLN A 416 -8.34 -7.65 22.67
CA GLN A 416 -7.34 -8.72 22.56
C GLN A 416 -5.95 -8.18 22.90
N ARG A 417 -5.05 -9.06 23.34
CA ARG A 417 -3.72 -8.65 23.85
C ARG A 417 -2.62 -8.75 22.82
N GLN A 418 -2.82 -9.55 21.80
CA GLN A 418 -1.83 -9.87 20.77
C GLN A 418 -2.51 -9.98 19.41
N VAL A 419 -1.80 -9.61 18.36
CA VAL A 419 -2.20 -9.76 16.97
C VAL A 419 -1.04 -10.37 16.17
N LYS A 420 -1.34 -11.04 15.08
CA LYS A 420 -0.32 -11.60 14.17
C LYS A 420 0.15 -10.55 13.17
N ILE A 421 1.36 -10.75 12.63
CA ILE A 421 1.89 -9.99 11.49
C ILE A 421 1.26 -10.51 10.20
N ALA A 422 1.21 -11.83 10.05
CA ALA A 422 0.61 -12.54 8.92
C ALA A 422 -0.32 -13.65 9.40
N ALA A 423 -1.32 -14.02 8.59
CA ALA A 423 -2.36 -15.00 8.92
C ALA A 423 -1.84 -16.45 8.96
N ASN A 424 -0.65 -16.68 9.54
CA ASN A 424 -0.04 -18.00 9.67
C ASN A 424 0.45 -18.29 11.10
N ALA A 425 1.15 -19.39 11.27
CA ALA A 425 2.02 -19.72 12.40
C ALA A 425 3.29 -20.31 11.82
N ALA A 426 4.42 -20.28 12.55
CA ALA A 426 5.64 -20.93 12.14
C ALA A 426 5.36 -22.39 11.74
N HIS A 427 6.05 -22.90 10.73
CA HIS A 427 5.86 -24.29 10.29
C HIS A 427 6.30 -25.25 11.39
N SER A 428 7.41 -24.96 12.04
CA SER A 428 7.84 -25.66 13.25
C SER A 428 8.23 -24.66 14.34
N GLY A 429 8.31 -25.10 15.60
CA GLY A 429 8.73 -24.26 16.71
C GLY A 429 7.91 -22.99 16.91
N ARG A 430 8.62 -21.86 17.05
CA ARG A 430 8.05 -20.55 17.36
C ARG A 430 8.43 -19.47 16.35
N TYR A 431 9.64 -19.53 15.82
CA TYR A 431 10.21 -18.49 14.97
C TYR A 431 10.20 -18.89 13.50
N GLN A 432 10.15 -17.88 12.63
CA GLN A 432 10.23 -18.01 11.19
C GLN A 432 10.93 -16.78 10.62
N TRP A 433 11.54 -16.88 9.44
CA TRP A 433 12.00 -15.73 8.70
C TRP A 433 10.84 -15.09 7.97
N TRP A 434 10.77 -13.77 8.01
CA TRP A 434 9.80 -12.95 7.28
C TRP A 434 10.53 -11.94 6.40
N SER A 435 10.12 -11.85 5.15
CA SER A 435 10.72 -10.92 4.19
C SER A 435 10.53 -9.45 4.56
N ASN A 436 9.64 -9.13 5.51
CA ASN A 436 9.06 -7.81 5.63
C ASN A 436 8.14 -7.50 4.44
N ARG A 437 7.67 -6.27 4.33
CA ARG A 437 6.89 -5.74 3.22
C ARG A 437 7.15 -4.25 3.07
N GLY A 438 6.92 -3.71 1.89
CA GLY A 438 7.12 -2.31 1.54
C GLY A 438 6.97 -2.15 0.03
N ASP A 439 6.80 -0.95 -0.43
CA ASP A 439 6.70 -0.63 -1.85
C ASP A 439 8.10 -0.36 -2.43
N ASP A 440 8.32 -0.66 -3.72
CA ASP A 440 9.61 -0.54 -4.45
C ASP A 440 10.84 -1.00 -3.62
N SER A 441 10.74 -2.19 -3.02
CA SER A 441 11.68 -2.70 -2.03
C SER A 441 12.41 -3.95 -2.51
N ASP A 442 13.62 -4.19 -1.94
CA ASP A 442 14.51 -5.31 -2.26
C ASP A 442 15.07 -5.92 -0.97
N MET A 443 14.40 -6.93 -0.44
CA MET A 443 14.73 -7.57 0.82
C MET A 443 15.50 -8.86 0.58
N THR A 444 16.63 -9.05 1.27
CA THR A 444 17.49 -10.23 1.08
C THR A 444 17.82 -10.94 2.39
N LEU A 445 17.97 -12.29 2.29
CA LEU A 445 18.44 -13.17 3.36
C LEU A 445 19.51 -14.10 2.76
N THR A 446 20.77 -13.92 3.15
CA THR A 446 21.92 -14.57 2.51
C THR A 446 22.74 -15.41 3.49
N ARG A 447 23.17 -16.61 3.05
CA ARG A 447 24.08 -17.46 3.82
C ARG A 447 25.06 -18.19 2.91
N ARG A 448 26.30 -18.37 3.38
CA ARG A 448 27.33 -19.18 2.72
C ARG A 448 27.34 -20.63 3.21
N PHE A 449 27.42 -21.56 2.26
CA PHE A 449 27.51 -22.99 2.51
C PHE A 449 28.80 -23.57 1.89
N ASP A 450 29.36 -24.57 2.56
CA ASP A 450 30.49 -25.35 2.06
C ASP A 450 30.00 -26.70 1.54
N LEU A 451 29.96 -26.84 0.21
CA LEU A 451 29.59 -28.06 -0.50
C LEU A 451 30.83 -28.82 -1.04
N SER A 452 32.06 -28.52 -0.56
CA SER A 452 33.30 -29.05 -1.11
C SER A 452 33.44 -30.59 -1.01
N GLU A 453 32.80 -31.17 0.01
CA GLU A 453 32.91 -32.62 0.29
C GLU A 453 31.75 -33.44 -0.33
N VAL A 454 30.79 -32.80 -0.98
CA VAL A 454 29.63 -33.48 -1.57
C VAL A 454 29.66 -33.41 -3.10
N LYS A 455 29.01 -34.38 -3.75
CA LYS A 455 28.89 -34.45 -5.21
C LYS A 455 27.54 -33.99 -5.73
N GLN A 456 26.57 -33.92 -4.85
CA GLN A 456 25.22 -33.42 -5.09
C GLN A 456 24.71 -32.83 -3.79
N ALA A 457 23.85 -31.86 -3.88
CA ALA A 457 23.20 -31.21 -2.74
C ALA A 457 21.81 -30.72 -3.13
N THR A 458 20.91 -30.74 -2.15
CA THR A 458 19.53 -30.27 -2.32
C THR A 458 19.21 -29.30 -1.19
N LEU A 459 18.83 -28.06 -1.53
CA LEU A 459 18.25 -27.13 -0.57
C LEU A 459 16.75 -27.47 -0.43
N SER A 460 16.32 -27.76 0.78
CA SER A 460 14.92 -28.02 1.12
C SER A 460 14.48 -27.03 2.19
N PHE A 461 13.30 -26.46 2.06
CA PHE A 461 12.75 -25.52 3.03
C PHE A 461 11.22 -25.50 2.95
N TRP A 462 10.59 -24.96 3.99
CA TRP A 462 9.18 -24.63 3.95
C TRP A 462 9.02 -23.15 3.65
N VAL A 463 8.04 -22.86 2.78
CA VAL A 463 7.74 -21.48 2.37
C VAL A 463 6.23 -21.24 2.46
N TRP A 464 5.89 -20.06 2.96
CA TRP A 464 4.54 -19.51 2.95
C TRP A 464 4.63 -18.12 2.33
N TYR A 465 3.79 -17.82 1.36
CA TYR A 465 3.76 -16.49 0.77
C TYR A 465 2.34 -16.09 0.37
N ASP A 466 2.04 -14.83 0.61
CA ASP A 466 0.92 -14.08 0.06
C ASP A 466 1.51 -12.74 -0.39
N ILE A 467 1.81 -12.64 -1.69
CA ILE A 467 2.46 -11.52 -2.37
C ILE A 467 1.68 -11.14 -3.61
N GLU A 468 1.84 -9.95 -4.13
CA GLU A 468 1.06 -9.48 -5.26
C GLU A 468 1.35 -10.29 -6.52
N GLU A 469 0.31 -10.94 -7.08
CA GLU A 469 0.48 -11.85 -8.22
C GLU A 469 0.90 -11.10 -9.48
N GLY A 470 2.06 -11.50 -10.03
CA GLY A 470 2.58 -10.99 -11.30
C GLY A 470 3.26 -9.61 -11.24
N TRP A 471 3.25 -8.96 -10.07
CA TRP A 471 3.94 -7.70 -9.81
C TRP A 471 5.12 -7.88 -8.88
N ASP A 472 4.89 -8.57 -7.74
CA ASP A 472 5.91 -8.92 -6.75
C ASP A 472 6.44 -10.32 -7.00
N TYR A 473 7.74 -10.50 -6.75
CA TYR A 473 8.42 -11.79 -6.93
C TYR A 473 9.42 -12.07 -5.83
N ALA A 474 9.41 -13.31 -5.34
CA ALA A 474 10.48 -13.81 -4.49
C ALA A 474 11.33 -14.84 -5.23
N TYR A 475 12.63 -14.91 -4.91
CA TYR A 475 13.61 -15.76 -5.58
C TYR A 475 14.46 -16.51 -4.58
N VAL A 476 15.06 -17.62 -5.04
CA VAL A 476 16.23 -18.23 -4.44
C VAL A 476 17.37 -18.19 -5.45
N GLU A 477 18.56 -17.80 -5.00
CA GLU A 477 19.71 -17.50 -5.83
C GLU A 477 20.96 -18.15 -5.30
N ALA A 478 21.91 -18.40 -6.20
CA ALA A 478 23.22 -18.91 -5.85
C ALA A 478 24.34 -18.06 -6.47
N SER A 479 25.42 -17.86 -5.69
CA SER A 479 26.67 -17.23 -6.13
C SER A 479 27.87 -18.07 -5.70
N THR A 480 28.89 -18.17 -6.59
CA THR A 480 30.17 -18.83 -6.28
C THR A 480 31.36 -17.88 -6.25
N ASP A 481 31.12 -16.59 -6.44
CA ASP A 481 32.15 -15.54 -6.54
C ASP A 481 32.04 -14.48 -5.43
N GLY A 482 31.32 -14.82 -4.34
CA GLY A 482 31.13 -13.93 -3.19
C GLY A 482 30.11 -12.83 -3.44
N GLY A 483 29.08 -13.11 -4.25
CA GLY A 483 27.94 -12.22 -4.49
C GLY A 483 28.19 -11.21 -5.63
N GLN A 484 29.21 -11.40 -6.46
CA GLN A 484 29.43 -10.55 -7.64
C GLN A 484 28.46 -10.90 -8.77
N THR A 485 28.17 -12.20 -8.93
CA THR A 485 27.14 -12.69 -9.85
C THR A 485 26.19 -13.63 -9.14
N TRP A 486 24.92 -13.57 -9.50
CA TRP A 486 23.85 -14.38 -8.94
C TRP A 486 23.08 -15.12 -10.01
N HIS A 487 22.67 -16.34 -9.73
CA HIS A 487 21.88 -17.18 -10.61
C HIS A 487 20.59 -17.56 -9.90
N ILE A 488 19.44 -17.15 -10.45
CA ILE A 488 18.12 -17.55 -9.96
C ILE A 488 17.92 -19.04 -10.21
N LEU A 489 17.53 -19.77 -9.17
CA LEU A 489 17.37 -21.21 -9.18
C LEU A 489 15.90 -21.61 -9.33
N PRO A 490 15.58 -22.66 -10.13
CA PRO A 490 14.23 -23.14 -10.25
C PRO A 490 13.79 -23.90 -9.00
N GLY A 491 12.64 -23.53 -8.45
CA GLY A 491 11.90 -24.28 -7.45
C GLY A 491 10.70 -25.00 -8.05
N ARG A 492 10.03 -25.82 -7.25
CA ARG A 492 8.86 -26.60 -7.68
C ARG A 492 7.65 -25.71 -7.99
N TYR A 493 7.46 -24.63 -7.22
CA TYR A 493 6.31 -23.73 -7.31
C TYR A 493 6.64 -22.38 -7.97
N THR A 494 7.84 -22.24 -8.51
CA THR A 494 8.25 -21.02 -9.22
C THR A 494 7.70 -20.94 -10.63
N THR A 495 7.55 -19.72 -11.15
CA THR A 495 7.14 -19.43 -12.53
C THR A 495 8.19 -18.56 -13.23
N THR A 496 8.26 -18.69 -14.56
CA THR A 496 9.02 -17.79 -15.44
C THR A 496 8.10 -16.83 -16.20
N GLU A 497 6.81 -16.81 -15.90
CA GLU A 497 5.86 -15.89 -16.52
C GLU A 497 6.21 -14.46 -16.14
N ASN A 498 6.25 -13.57 -17.12
CA ASN A 498 6.73 -12.19 -16.97
C ASN A 498 5.83 -11.23 -17.76
N ARG A 499 4.59 -11.04 -17.30
CA ARG A 499 3.61 -10.17 -17.98
C ARG A 499 3.90 -8.70 -17.75
N SER A 500 4.25 -8.34 -16.52
CA SER A 500 4.57 -6.96 -16.10
C SER A 500 5.97 -6.50 -16.52
N GLY A 501 6.86 -7.44 -16.85
CA GLY A 501 8.28 -7.15 -17.04
C GLY A 501 9.10 -7.18 -15.74
N ASN A 502 8.49 -7.47 -14.59
CA ASN A 502 9.15 -7.44 -13.28
C ASN A 502 9.83 -8.76 -12.90
N ASN A 503 9.48 -9.88 -13.55
CA ASN A 503 10.09 -11.17 -13.27
C ASN A 503 11.49 -11.30 -13.93
N PHE A 504 12.47 -11.73 -13.14
CA PHE A 504 13.85 -11.94 -13.60
C PHE A 504 14.19 -13.41 -13.89
N GLY A 505 13.31 -14.36 -13.51
CA GLY A 505 13.58 -15.77 -13.72
C GLY A 505 12.53 -16.68 -13.06
N HIS A 506 12.98 -17.74 -12.40
CA HIS A 506 12.14 -18.64 -11.63
C HIS A 506 11.72 -18.01 -10.30
N GLY A 507 10.62 -17.25 -10.27
CA GLY A 507 10.13 -16.53 -9.09
C GLY A 507 8.84 -17.13 -8.52
N TRP A 508 8.65 -17.01 -7.22
CA TRP A 508 7.34 -17.16 -6.59
C TRP A 508 6.57 -15.85 -6.70
N THR A 509 5.27 -15.94 -6.94
CA THR A 509 4.34 -14.81 -6.99
C THR A 509 2.94 -15.30 -6.61
N GLY A 510 2.04 -14.43 -6.17
CA GLY A 510 0.70 -14.79 -5.73
C GLY A 510 0.68 -15.46 -4.36
N ARG A 511 -0.04 -16.59 -4.24
CA ARG A 511 -0.22 -17.29 -2.97
C ARG A 511 0.32 -18.71 -2.99
N SER A 512 0.95 -19.12 -1.89
CA SER A 512 1.39 -20.50 -1.69
C SER A 512 0.22 -21.43 -1.37
N GLY A 513 0.27 -22.65 -1.93
CA GLY A 513 -0.82 -23.63 -1.79
C GLY A 513 -1.81 -23.59 -2.95
N ALA A 514 -2.96 -24.22 -2.76
CA ALA A 514 -3.99 -24.36 -3.81
C ALA A 514 -5.34 -23.74 -3.38
N GLY A 515 -5.41 -23.14 -2.19
CA GLY A 515 -6.62 -22.58 -1.59
C GLY A 515 -6.80 -21.08 -1.83
N GLU A 516 -7.87 -20.54 -1.25
CA GLU A 516 -8.12 -19.08 -1.20
C GLU A 516 -7.21 -18.36 -0.21
N THR A 517 -6.60 -19.09 0.72
CA THR A 517 -5.63 -18.61 1.71
C THR A 517 -4.29 -19.27 1.48
N ALA A 518 -3.21 -18.55 1.76
CA ALA A 518 -1.86 -19.09 1.65
C ALA A 518 -1.61 -20.20 2.67
N GLU A 519 -0.87 -21.24 2.27
CA GLU A 519 -0.53 -22.40 3.09
C GLU A 519 0.98 -22.69 2.99
N TRP A 520 1.56 -23.26 4.04
CA TRP A 520 2.93 -23.75 3.99
C TRP A 520 3.09 -24.83 2.95
N VAL A 521 4.04 -24.67 2.05
CA VAL A 521 4.43 -25.67 1.05
C VAL A 521 5.90 -26.00 1.16
N GLN A 522 6.27 -27.26 0.94
CA GLN A 522 7.66 -27.66 0.94
C GLN A 522 8.29 -27.44 -0.43
N GLU A 523 9.40 -26.73 -0.45
CA GLU A 523 10.17 -26.44 -1.66
C GLU A 523 11.48 -27.23 -1.68
N GLN A 524 11.96 -27.55 -2.87
CA GLN A 524 13.23 -28.22 -3.11
C GLN A 524 13.94 -27.60 -4.31
N VAL A 525 15.23 -27.29 -4.13
CA VAL A 525 16.06 -26.64 -5.15
C VAL A 525 17.35 -27.44 -5.31
N ASP A 526 17.72 -27.79 -6.54
CA ASP A 526 18.94 -28.53 -6.85
C ASP A 526 20.18 -27.65 -6.75
N LEU A 527 21.04 -27.92 -5.77
CA LEU A 527 22.35 -27.28 -5.59
C LEU A 527 23.50 -28.13 -6.15
N SER A 528 23.23 -29.26 -6.80
CA SER A 528 24.27 -30.16 -7.34
C SER A 528 25.23 -29.47 -8.33
N PRO A 529 24.82 -28.48 -9.13
CA PRO A 529 25.73 -27.71 -9.97
C PRO A 529 26.84 -26.95 -9.19
N TYR A 530 26.62 -26.72 -7.89
CA TYR A 530 27.55 -25.99 -7.00
C TYR A 530 28.33 -26.91 -6.07
N ALA A 531 28.12 -28.24 -6.16
CA ALA A 531 28.85 -29.24 -5.36
C ALA A 531 30.36 -29.21 -5.69
N GLY A 532 31.18 -29.48 -4.67
CA GLY A 532 32.64 -29.44 -4.77
C GLY A 532 33.24 -28.05 -4.49
N GLY A 533 32.47 -27.08 -4.01
CA GLY A 533 32.93 -25.72 -3.68
C GLY A 533 32.11 -25.04 -2.61
N GLN A 534 32.40 -23.77 -2.41
CA GLN A 534 31.57 -22.89 -1.57
C GLN A 534 30.51 -22.17 -2.44
N VAL A 535 29.33 -21.97 -1.88
CA VAL A 535 28.22 -21.28 -2.52
C VAL A 535 27.53 -20.34 -1.52
N ASP A 536 27.25 -19.13 -1.93
CA ASP A 536 26.33 -18.23 -1.24
C ASP A 536 24.92 -18.49 -1.76
N ILE A 537 23.97 -18.74 -0.87
CA ILE A 537 22.53 -18.86 -1.17
C ILE A 537 21.85 -17.63 -0.63
N ARG A 538 20.96 -17.05 -1.45
CA ARG A 538 20.15 -15.89 -1.10
C ARG A 538 18.69 -16.15 -1.39
N PHE A 539 17.83 -15.79 -0.46
CA PHE A 539 16.42 -15.50 -0.72
C PHE A 539 16.27 -14.00 -0.92
N GLU A 540 15.59 -13.58 -1.96
CA GLU A 540 15.37 -12.18 -2.31
C GLU A 540 13.90 -11.96 -2.60
N TYR A 541 13.29 -10.94 -1.99
CA TYR A 541 11.90 -10.54 -2.24
C TYR A 541 11.88 -9.12 -2.80
N LEU A 542 11.33 -9.00 -4.00
CA LEU A 542 11.23 -7.76 -4.76
C LEU A 542 9.77 -7.35 -4.87
N THR A 543 9.47 -6.12 -4.46
CA THR A 543 8.13 -5.53 -4.59
C THR A 543 8.11 -4.45 -5.66
N ASP A 544 6.93 -4.13 -6.21
CA ASP A 544 6.75 -2.96 -7.05
C ASP A 544 6.21 -1.76 -6.26
N ASP A 545 5.54 -0.81 -6.89
CA ASP A 545 5.24 0.51 -6.34
C ASP A 545 3.89 0.61 -5.61
N ALA A 546 3.17 -0.52 -5.43
CA ALA A 546 1.89 -0.51 -4.70
C ALA A 546 1.44 -1.92 -4.25
N VAL A 547 0.40 -1.97 -3.39
CA VAL A 547 -0.31 -3.21 -2.99
C VAL A 547 0.59 -4.21 -2.26
N ASN A 548 1.30 -3.77 -1.24
CA ASN A 548 2.10 -4.70 -0.46
C ASN A 548 1.24 -5.63 0.43
N ARG A 549 1.42 -6.93 0.24
CA ARG A 549 0.74 -8.02 0.93
C ARG A 549 1.55 -8.54 2.13
N PRO A 550 1.05 -9.53 2.89
CA PRO A 550 1.77 -10.09 4.06
C PRO A 550 3.22 -10.51 3.81
N GLY A 551 3.60 -10.86 2.58
CA GLY A 551 4.98 -11.11 2.19
C GLY A 551 5.34 -12.58 2.10
N PHE A 552 6.65 -12.87 2.22
CA PHE A 552 7.28 -14.16 1.99
C PHE A 552 7.94 -14.66 3.28
N LEU A 553 7.62 -15.89 3.69
CA LEU A 553 8.09 -16.45 4.95
C LEU A 553 8.77 -17.80 4.72
N LEU A 554 9.84 -18.06 5.51
CA LEU A 554 10.66 -19.26 5.42
C LEU A 554 10.79 -19.93 6.78
N ASP A 555 10.84 -21.26 6.75
CA ASP A 555 11.07 -22.10 7.92
C ASP A 555 11.72 -23.43 7.55
N ASP A 556 12.31 -24.14 8.51
CA ASP A 556 12.87 -25.50 8.34
C ASP A 556 13.81 -25.63 7.13
N ILE A 557 14.86 -24.80 7.07
CA ILE A 557 15.81 -24.76 5.95
C ILE A 557 16.88 -25.84 6.13
N ALA A 558 17.10 -26.70 5.12
CA ALA A 558 17.99 -27.83 5.22
C ALA A 558 18.82 -28.08 3.95
N ILE A 559 20.05 -28.56 4.13
CA ILE A 559 20.87 -29.20 3.10
C ILE A 559 21.38 -30.53 3.71
N PRO A 560 20.59 -31.62 3.59
CA PRO A 560 20.88 -32.88 4.29
C PRO A 560 22.27 -33.48 3.97
N GLU A 561 22.76 -33.28 2.76
CA GLU A 561 24.03 -33.84 2.29
C GLU A 561 25.25 -33.31 3.07
N ILE A 562 25.13 -32.11 3.65
CA ILE A 562 26.18 -31.54 4.54
C ILE A 562 25.75 -31.55 6.01
N GLY A 563 24.60 -32.18 6.33
CA GLY A 563 24.08 -32.23 7.71
C GLY A 563 23.57 -30.88 8.22
N TYR A 564 23.24 -29.93 7.32
CA TYR A 564 22.68 -28.65 7.69
C TYR A 564 21.18 -28.76 7.90
N TRP A 565 20.70 -28.21 9.00
CA TRP A 565 19.30 -28.07 9.38
C TRP A 565 19.14 -26.82 10.24
N ASP A 566 18.21 -25.96 9.91
CA ASP A 566 17.88 -24.76 10.65
C ASP A 566 16.34 -24.66 10.77
N ASP A 567 15.83 -24.82 11.97
CA ASP A 567 14.43 -24.67 12.34
C ASP A 567 14.11 -23.24 12.81
N VAL A 568 15.00 -22.30 12.55
CA VAL A 568 14.91 -20.87 12.88
C VAL A 568 14.83 -20.58 14.41
N GLU A 569 14.92 -21.63 15.27
CA GLU A 569 14.77 -21.49 16.72
C GLU A 569 16.05 -21.01 17.43
N ALA A 570 17.23 -21.35 16.89
CA ALA A 570 18.50 -21.09 17.54
C ALA A 570 19.08 -19.67 17.33
N GLY A 571 18.36 -18.79 16.61
CA GLY A 571 18.80 -17.45 16.24
C GLY A 571 19.00 -17.30 14.74
N GLU A 572 19.92 -16.44 14.32
CA GLU A 572 20.15 -16.16 12.88
C GLU A 572 20.97 -17.25 12.18
N ASP A 573 21.60 -18.14 12.90
CA ASP A 573 22.40 -19.28 12.42
C ASP A 573 23.32 -18.98 11.22
N GLY A 574 23.91 -17.79 11.18
CA GLY A 574 24.81 -17.34 10.12
C GLY A 574 24.11 -16.80 8.86
N TRP A 575 22.81 -16.66 8.86
CA TRP A 575 22.09 -15.87 7.88
C TRP A 575 22.34 -14.37 8.09
N VAL A 576 22.49 -13.65 7.01
CA VAL A 576 22.61 -12.19 6.98
C VAL A 576 21.37 -11.63 6.34
N ALA A 577 20.57 -10.95 7.15
CA ALA A 577 19.32 -10.33 6.73
C ALA A 577 19.54 -8.86 6.35
N ASN A 578 18.94 -8.43 5.25
CA ASN A 578 18.79 -7.04 4.86
C ASN A 578 17.33 -6.84 4.46
N GLY A 579 16.54 -6.23 5.34
CA GLY A 579 15.09 -6.15 5.23
C GLY A 579 14.34 -7.35 5.82
N PHE A 580 14.84 -8.56 5.71
CA PHE A 580 14.27 -9.73 6.39
C PHE A 580 14.37 -9.63 7.92
N ALA A 581 13.40 -10.22 8.60
CA ALA A 581 13.35 -10.31 10.05
C ALA A 581 13.06 -11.74 10.53
N ARG A 582 13.73 -12.16 11.60
CA ARG A 582 13.39 -13.37 12.35
C ARG A 582 12.30 -13.04 13.36
N ILE A 583 11.08 -13.55 13.17
CA ILE A 583 9.89 -13.17 13.95
C ILE A 583 9.23 -14.38 14.61
N ASP A 584 8.51 -14.13 15.70
CA ASP A 584 7.59 -15.08 16.31
C ASP A 584 6.13 -14.85 15.84
N ASN A 585 5.95 -13.99 14.83
CA ASN A 585 4.66 -13.64 14.23
C ASN A 585 3.62 -13.07 15.21
N VAL A 586 4.06 -12.46 16.31
CA VAL A 586 3.17 -11.91 17.34
C VAL A 586 3.58 -10.48 17.68
N LEU A 587 2.61 -9.58 17.64
CA LEU A 587 2.73 -8.18 18.07
C LEU A 587 1.84 -7.91 19.27
N PRO A 588 2.21 -7.00 20.19
CA PRO A 588 1.30 -6.52 21.21
C PRO A 588 0.15 -5.74 20.56
N GLN A 589 -1.09 -6.18 20.74
CA GLN A 589 -2.22 -5.39 20.27
C GLN A 589 -2.40 -4.16 21.14
N ARG A 590 -2.57 -3.01 20.51
CA ARG A 590 -2.85 -1.73 21.14
C ARG A 590 -4.15 -1.15 20.63
N TYR A 591 -4.83 -0.40 21.47
CA TYR A 591 -6.06 0.31 21.12
C TYR A 591 -5.96 1.78 21.50
N LEU A 592 -6.67 2.59 20.73
CA LEU A 592 -7.07 3.94 21.09
C LEU A 592 -8.58 3.92 21.32
N VAL A 593 -9.00 4.20 22.56
CA VAL A 593 -10.42 4.28 22.91
C VAL A 593 -10.69 5.68 23.44
N GLN A 594 -11.60 6.41 22.78
CA GLN A 594 -11.92 7.79 23.13
C GLN A 594 -13.43 7.94 23.29
N LEU A 595 -13.84 8.89 24.12
CA LEU A 595 -15.23 9.25 24.34
C LEU A 595 -15.41 10.73 23.99
N ILE A 596 -16.24 10.98 23.00
CA ILE A 596 -16.70 12.32 22.62
C ILE A 596 -18.00 12.56 23.35
N GLU A 597 -18.05 13.57 24.20
CA GLU A 597 -19.24 14.01 24.93
C GLU A 597 -19.77 15.28 24.26
N VAL A 598 -20.99 15.24 23.76
CA VAL A 598 -21.61 16.34 23.00
C VAL A 598 -22.80 16.91 23.79
N GLY A 599 -22.80 18.22 24.02
CA GLY A 599 -23.83 18.98 24.72
C GLY A 599 -23.58 20.48 24.54
N ASP A 600 -23.74 21.30 25.59
CA ASP A 600 -23.43 22.75 25.55
C ASP A 600 -22.00 23.04 25.06
N SER A 601 -21.10 22.09 25.24
CA SER A 601 -19.74 22.10 24.71
C SER A 601 -19.31 20.66 24.40
N VAL A 602 -18.37 20.52 23.45
CA VAL A 602 -17.77 19.22 23.14
C VAL A 602 -16.58 18.97 24.07
N ARG A 603 -16.51 17.76 24.62
CA ARG A 603 -15.39 17.28 25.42
C ARG A 603 -14.94 15.90 24.93
N VAL A 604 -13.64 15.70 24.81
CA VAL A 604 -13.06 14.40 24.46
C VAL A 604 -12.25 13.87 25.64
N ARG A 605 -12.45 12.60 25.97
CA ARG A 605 -11.68 11.86 26.98
C ARG A 605 -11.13 10.59 26.40
N ARG A 606 -9.85 10.32 26.68
CA ARG A 606 -9.21 9.07 26.30
C ARG A 606 -9.35 8.05 27.45
N MET A 607 -9.74 6.81 27.14
CA MET A 607 -9.77 5.72 28.11
C MET A 607 -8.35 5.24 28.39
N ALA A 608 -7.95 5.22 29.65
CA ALA A 608 -6.72 4.56 30.06
C ALA A 608 -6.93 3.05 30.06
N LEU A 609 -6.15 2.34 29.27
CA LEU A 609 -6.15 0.87 29.22
C LEU A 609 -4.98 0.32 30.04
N ASP A 610 -5.22 -0.75 30.75
CA ASP A 610 -4.18 -1.49 31.47
C ASP A 610 -3.40 -2.44 30.56
N ALA A 611 -2.45 -3.19 31.11
CA ALA A 611 -1.63 -4.15 30.37
C ALA A 611 -2.42 -5.33 29.76
N THR A 612 -3.70 -5.46 30.08
CA THR A 612 -4.61 -6.46 29.53
C THR A 612 -5.56 -5.87 28.47
N ASN A 613 -5.31 -4.64 28.04
CA ASN A 613 -6.19 -3.86 27.17
C ASN A 613 -7.61 -3.70 27.74
N SER A 614 -7.71 -3.55 29.07
CA SER A 614 -9.00 -3.32 29.74
C SER A 614 -9.02 -1.92 30.33
N GLY A 615 -10.19 -1.29 30.27
CA GLY A 615 -10.39 0.06 30.80
C GLY A 615 -11.85 0.38 31.04
N GLN A 616 -12.08 1.52 31.69
CA GLN A 616 -13.42 1.96 32.05
C GLN A 616 -13.54 3.49 31.96
N LEU A 617 -14.68 3.97 31.48
CA LEU A 617 -15.08 5.38 31.52
C LEU A 617 -16.54 5.50 32.04
N SER A 618 -16.85 6.64 32.62
CA SER A 618 -18.23 7.03 32.95
C SER A 618 -18.74 8.08 31.97
N VAL A 619 -20.02 8.05 31.64
CA VAL A 619 -20.78 9.14 31.01
C VAL A 619 -21.71 9.68 32.08
N GLU A 620 -21.67 10.99 32.33
CA GLU A 620 -22.48 11.63 33.35
C GLU A 620 -23.49 12.58 32.70
N ASP A 621 -24.71 12.62 33.25
CA ASP A 621 -25.77 13.55 32.85
C ASP A 621 -26.18 13.45 31.38
N LEU A 622 -26.20 12.22 30.82
CA LEU A 622 -26.70 11.95 29.46
C LEU A 622 -28.21 12.27 29.42
N GLY A 623 -28.64 12.99 28.40
CA GLY A 623 -30.01 13.48 28.25
C GLY A 623 -30.35 14.72 29.12
N GLU A 624 -29.41 15.22 29.94
CA GLU A 624 -29.56 16.46 30.72
C GLU A 624 -28.58 17.54 30.27
N ARG A 625 -27.27 17.32 30.47
CA ARG A 625 -26.18 18.22 30.01
C ARG A 625 -25.52 17.75 28.76
N LEU A 626 -25.55 16.45 28.47
CA LEU A 626 -25.08 15.86 27.25
C LEU A 626 -26.25 15.44 26.38
N ASP A 627 -26.26 15.90 25.14
CA ASP A 627 -27.25 15.47 24.16
C ASP A 627 -27.02 14.00 23.77
N TYR A 628 -25.74 13.63 23.58
CA TYR A 628 -25.30 12.26 23.31
C TYR A 628 -23.80 12.11 23.57
N ALA A 629 -23.30 10.88 23.54
CA ALA A 629 -21.88 10.61 23.56
C ALA A 629 -21.48 9.63 22.43
N VAL A 630 -20.21 9.65 22.02
CA VAL A 630 -19.69 8.73 21.01
C VAL A 630 -18.44 8.05 21.54
N LEU A 631 -18.48 6.74 21.59
CA LEU A 631 -17.30 5.93 21.87
C LEU A 631 -16.60 5.62 20.54
N THR A 632 -15.35 6.04 20.39
CA THR A 632 -14.51 5.67 19.24
C THR A 632 -13.53 4.59 19.66
N ILE A 633 -13.37 3.58 18.82
CA ILE A 633 -12.50 2.43 19.09
C ILE A 633 -11.64 2.21 17.85
N SER A 634 -10.32 2.29 18.02
CA SER A 634 -9.35 2.06 16.94
C SER A 634 -8.30 1.04 17.36
N GLY A 635 -7.94 0.12 16.47
CA GLY A 635 -6.67 -0.61 16.58
C GLY A 635 -5.52 0.35 16.25
N LYS A 636 -4.34 0.15 16.86
CA LYS A 636 -3.16 0.97 16.55
C LYS A 636 -1.84 0.21 16.66
N THR A 637 -1.86 -1.04 16.24
CA THR A 637 -0.65 -1.86 16.17
C THR A 637 -0.04 -1.71 14.77
N PRO A 638 1.22 -1.26 14.64
CA PRO A 638 1.90 -1.16 13.35
C PRO A 638 2.30 -2.55 12.82
N PHE A 639 2.76 -2.61 11.57
CA PHE A 639 3.32 -3.78 10.88
C PHE A 639 2.34 -4.93 10.62
N THR A 640 1.04 -4.72 10.74
CA THR A 640 0.04 -5.74 10.45
C THR A 640 -1.22 -5.15 9.83
N THR A 641 -1.90 -5.97 9.02
CA THR A 641 -3.25 -5.72 8.51
C THR A 641 -4.31 -6.60 9.18
N GLU A 642 -3.91 -7.43 10.14
CA GLU A 642 -4.85 -8.25 10.90
C GLU A 642 -5.71 -7.39 11.82
N THR A 643 -7.01 -7.67 11.86
CA THR A 643 -7.96 -6.92 12.65
C THR A 643 -7.85 -7.21 14.15
N ALA A 644 -8.26 -6.25 14.97
CA ALA A 644 -8.22 -6.30 16.42
C ALA A 644 -9.61 -6.57 17.02
N SER A 645 -9.77 -7.70 17.72
CA SER A 645 -11.02 -8.05 18.39
C SER A 645 -11.17 -7.32 19.72
N TYR A 646 -12.37 -6.84 20.00
CA TYR A 646 -12.69 -6.18 21.27
C TYR A 646 -14.11 -6.49 21.74
N THR A 647 -14.38 -6.19 23.02
CA THR A 647 -15.70 -6.23 23.64
C THR A 647 -15.90 -4.95 24.44
N TYR A 648 -17.07 -4.35 24.33
CA TYR A 648 -17.51 -3.33 25.27
C TYR A 648 -18.80 -3.72 25.96
N ARG A 649 -18.96 -3.25 27.19
CA ARG A 649 -20.18 -3.33 27.98
C ARG A 649 -20.57 -1.94 28.48
N ILE A 650 -21.83 -1.59 28.30
CA ILE A 650 -22.34 -0.28 28.73
C ILE A 650 -23.59 -0.54 29.60
N TYR A 651 -23.57 0.02 30.79
CA TYR A 651 -24.67 -0.18 31.73
C TYR A 651 -24.89 1.07 32.57
N PRO A 652 -26.11 1.25 33.17
CA PRO A 652 -26.40 2.35 34.09
C PRO A 652 -25.41 2.36 35.25
N ALA A 653 -24.80 3.52 35.51
CA ALA A 653 -23.97 3.70 36.71
C ALA A 653 -24.85 3.64 37.95
N PRO A 654 -24.36 3.09 39.10
CA PRO A 654 -25.13 2.96 40.34
C PRO A 654 -25.53 4.29 40.97
#